data_968b19ee9b926269015a4be938820978
#
_entry.id   968b19ee9b926269015a4be938820978
#
_cell.length_a   1.000
_cell.length_b   1.000
_cell.length_c   1.000
_cell.angle_alpha   90.00
_cell.angle_beta   90.00
_cell.angle_gamma   90.00
#
_symmetry.space_group_name_H-M   'P 1'
#
loop_
_entity.id
_entity.type
_entity.pdbx_description
1 polymer ?
#
loop_
_entity_poly.entity_id
_entity_poly.type
_entity_poly.pdbx_seq_one_letter_code
_entity_poly.pdbx_strand_id
1 'polypeptide(L)'
;MKRRLLLLTFILGVCLPCLHGQPTDSLTQRLLHHAYAVQRFGQTFPQEKVYVHFDNTGYYQGDDIWFQCYVVSAEHNRPTPLSKTLYVELLNPGGEIIAKQTLPIRNGRAHGNFSLTRLPFYAGFYEVRAYTRYMLNFGEGSIFSRILPVFEKPETPGDYTQKEVRPYAVYKYLRLRKRQKKQKKLNLSFYPEGGQAVTGLPCRMAFEATDAYGNPVDVNGLVVNRDKEIQVRFSSLHEGRGTFTYTPQAEEKYKAVVEWQGKTYRFDLPEAQPQGVVWSVDATSHPDSLSVRIQKHPDTPPCILGMALLCRGQLRGFYLTEIYGNGPVDFRASIRNFPPGVTQAVLFDADGRIVSDRLFFAGQPDTVSISARTDKTAYLPFDSIRVDLHVQDAEGRPVQAPLSVSVRDAQDEVTARHSLLTDLLLMSEIKGYVRRPAWYFESNDTLHRRALDHLLMVQGWRRYDWSRQAGLTPFELKCPPEQGIEVRGQVVSMVRSKPQAGIDLTAALMKRDTTGTDNTQTMISTFTTDSLGRFAFRTDVEGRWNLVLAATKNGKKKDHRIVLDRLFSPTPRPYPLAEMQVEVDEKATSYADTLQPGAPEINLDSLLTVYEDSLRRTGVHDKVHRLREVVVTAKKRNRAHDIYEARRKSVTYYDVAAEMDDITDRNKFVGDDFNEMMVNMNPHFQIYRESQGRDLLLYNGRLALCVINYKRVYYNEMDLFQYQLLTLESIKSIYITEDTRTMLEYADPKFTAFDINEAFGCAVLIETYPENQIPAKAAKGVRKTRLEGYSQVKDFYQPDYGILPKEEDYRRTLYWNPEVQTDENGRATVRFYNNSRCRKPRIVVETLTEDGSIGTLTQ
;
A
#
# COMPACT_ATOMS: atom_id res chain seq x y z
N MET A 1 -12.51 47.25 25.01
CA MET A 1 -13.46 46.47 24.19
C MET A 1 -13.20 45.01 24.42
N LYS A 2 -14.14 44.27 25.03
CA LYS A 2 -13.98 42.87 25.38
C LYS A 2 -14.02 42.02 24.10
N ARG A 3 -12.92 41.31 23.77
CA ARG A 3 -12.82 40.34 22.73
C ARG A 3 -13.69 39.12 23.10
N ARG A 4 -14.75 38.85 22.33
CA ARG A 4 -15.58 37.66 22.52
C ARG A 4 -14.97 36.52 21.68
N LEU A 5 -14.34 35.58 22.34
CA LEU A 5 -14.04 34.24 21.78
C LEU A 5 -15.26 33.37 22.02
N LEU A 6 -15.98 33.02 20.97
CA LEU A 6 -17.08 32.07 21.09
C LEU A 6 -16.51 30.63 20.98
N LEU A 7 -16.36 29.99 22.14
CA LEU A 7 -15.93 28.61 22.27
C LEU A 7 -17.16 27.71 22.15
N LEU A 8 -17.36 27.06 21.01
CA LEU A 8 -18.34 26.00 20.84
C LEU A 8 -17.62 24.65 20.95
N THR A 9 -17.49 24.13 22.18
CA THR A 9 -17.03 22.76 22.43
C THR A 9 -18.23 21.81 22.30
N PHE A 10 -18.26 21.01 21.21
CA PHE A 10 -19.23 19.94 21.08
C PHE A 10 -18.82 18.73 21.93
N ILE A 11 -19.48 18.54 23.06
CA ILE A 11 -19.46 17.28 23.82
C ILE A 11 -20.60 16.41 23.28
N LEU A 12 -20.31 15.17 22.95
CA LEU A 12 -21.25 14.13 22.57
C LEU A 12 -22.38 14.02 23.62
N GLY A 13 -23.61 14.25 23.18
CA GLY A 13 -24.79 13.74 23.84
C GLY A 13 -25.46 14.64 24.87
N VAL A 14 -25.78 15.92 24.54
CA VAL A 14 -26.79 16.66 25.31
C VAL A 14 -27.70 17.45 24.35
N CYS A 15 -29.01 17.28 24.57
CA CYS A 15 -30.06 18.06 23.92
C CYS A 15 -29.75 19.55 23.93
N LEU A 16 -29.76 20.16 22.75
CA LEU A 16 -29.76 21.61 22.59
C LEU A 16 -30.97 22.22 23.34
N PRO A 17 -30.78 23.09 24.35
CA PRO A 17 -31.82 24.00 24.70
C PRO A 17 -31.92 25.06 23.60
N CYS A 18 -33.14 25.37 23.16
CA CYS A 18 -33.42 26.43 22.23
C CYS A 18 -32.80 27.75 22.71
N LEU A 19 -31.68 28.14 22.15
CA LEU A 19 -31.15 29.50 22.24
C LEU A 19 -31.93 30.36 21.23
N HIS A 20 -32.94 31.07 21.76
CA HIS A 20 -33.63 32.13 21.03
C HIS A 20 -32.67 33.30 20.79
N GLY A 21 -32.35 33.54 19.56
CA GLY A 21 -32.26 34.78 18.85
C GLY A 21 -31.17 35.79 19.14
N GLN A 22 -30.06 35.70 18.40
CA GLN A 22 -29.53 36.81 17.64
C GLN A 22 -29.34 36.38 16.21
N PRO A 23 -29.57 37.20 15.16
CA PRO A 23 -29.30 36.82 13.79
C PRO A 23 -27.78 36.53 13.70
N THR A 24 -27.43 35.27 13.65
CA THR A 24 -26.05 34.84 13.33
C THR A 24 -25.76 35.41 11.93
N ASP A 25 -24.71 36.19 11.80
CA ASP A 25 -24.23 36.71 10.53
C ASP A 25 -24.19 35.57 9.49
N SER A 26 -24.59 35.86 8.27
CA SER A 26 -24.65 34.90 7.17
C SER A 26 -23.30 34.19 6.93
N LEU A 27 -22.19 34.88 7.20
CA LEU A 27 -20.83 34.33 7.12
C LEU A 27 -20.59 33.23 8.18
N THR A 28 -20.99 33.47 9.42
CA THR A 28 -20.90 32.50 10.50
C THR A 28 -21.72 31.24 10.20
N GLN A 29 -22.93 31.40 9.63
CA GLN A 29 -23.77 30.26 9.21
C GLN A 29 -23.11 29.42 8.13
N ARG A 30 -22.44 30.05 7.15
CA ARG A 30 -21.72 29.34 6.09
C ARG A 30 -20.51 28.56 6.64
N LEU A 31 -19.73 29.14 7.53
CA LEU A 31 -18.62 28.46 8.21
C LEU A 31 -19.10 27.24 9.01
N LEU A 32 -20.19 27.39 9.77
CA LEU A 32 -20.83 26.30 10.50
C LEU A 32 -21.35 25.21 9.57
N HIS A 33 -21.92 25.59 8.41
CA HIS A 33 -22.38 24.62 7.41
C HIS A 33 -21.25 23.67 6.97
N HIS A 34 -20.06 24.19 6.65
CA HIS A 34 -18.90 23.36 6.28
C HIS A 34 -18.43 22.50 7.44
N ALA A 35 -18.39 23.02 8.67
CA ALA A 35 -18.04 22.23 9.85
C ALA A 35 -19.03 21.07 10.08
N TYR A 36 -20.32 21.30 9.95
CA TYR A 36 -21.34 20.25 10.01
C TYR A 36 -21.21 19.23 8.87
N ALA A 37 -20.88 19.68 7.65
CA ALA A 37 -20.64 18.79 6.53
C ALA A 37 -19.49 17.84 6.81
N VAL A 38 -18.37 18.35 7.34
CA VAL A 38 -17.20 17.55 7.75
C VAL A 38 -17.58 16.52 8.82
N GLN A 39 -18.28 16.95 9.87
CA GLN A 39 -18.74 16.06 10.93
C GLN A 39 -19.65 14.95 10.39
N ARG A 40 -20.64 15.31 9.59
CA ARG A 40 -21.56 14.36 8.97
C ARG A 40 -20.85 13.37 8.06
N PHE A 41 -19.90 13.86 7.25
CA PHE A 41 -19.13 13.00 6.36
C PHE A 41 -18.34 11.95 7.14
N GLY A 42 -17.62 12.36 8.18
CA GLY A 42 -16.82 11.45 9.01
C GLY A 42 -17.68 10.37 9.69
N GLN A 43 -18.88 10.73 10.16
CA GLN A 43 -19.83 9.79 10.76
C GLN A 43 -20.46 8.83 9.75
N THR A 44 -20.76 9.34 8.54
CA THR A 44 -21.43 8.53 7.48
C THR A 44 -20.45 7.59 6.78
N PHE A 45 -19.20 8.02 6.61
CA PHE A 45 -18.19 7.28 5.86
C PHE A 45 -16.92 7.08 6.70
N PRO A 46 -16.98 6.31 7.82
CA PRO A 46 -15.81 6.01 8.63
C PRO A 46 -14.78 5.23 7.82
N GLN A 47 -13.52 5.65 7.88
CA GLN A 47 -12.45 5.04 7.08
C GLN A 47 -11.82 3.84 7.80
N GLU A 48 -11.26 2.93 7.00
CA GLU A 48 -10.47 1.81 7.48
C GLU A 48 -8.98 2.03 7.27
N LYS A 49 -8.15 1.40 8.11
CA LYS A 49 -6.70 1.29 7.95
C LYS A 49 -6.28 -0.17 8.00
N VAL A 50 -5.21 -0.50 7.32
CA VAL A 50 -4.56 -1.81 7.39
C VAL A 50 -3.11 -1.62 7.80
N TYR A 51 -2.64 -2.48 8.68
CA TYR A 51 -1.23 -2.71 8.98
C TYR A 51 -0.90 -4.18 8.79
N VAL A 52 0.34 -4.49 8.38
CA VAL A 52 0.81 -5.86 8.18
C VAL A 52 2.09 -6.09 8.97
N HIS A 53 2.03 -7.01 9.93
CA HIS A 53 3.17 -7.54 10.65
C HIS A 53 3.75 -8.72 9.88
N PHE A 54 5.03 -8.65 9.56
CA PHE A 54 5.77 -9.70 8.86
C PHE A 54 6.63 -10.50 9.82
N ASP A 55 6.81 -11.79 9.52
CA ASP A 55 7.68 -12.67 10.31
C ASP A 55 9.15 -12.25 10.23
N ASN A 56 9.59 -11.61 9.15
CA ASN A 56 10.97 -11.17 8.96
C ASN A 56 11.03 -9.78 8.29
N THR A 57 12.20 -9.16 8.29
CA THR A 57 12.45 -7.81 7.74
C THR A 57 13.05 -7.81 6.33
N GLY A 58 13.55 -8.94 5.89
CA GLY A 58 14.08 -9.20 4.55
C GLY A 58 14.08 -10.69 4.28
N TYR A 59 14.02 -11.06 3.02
CA TYR A 59 13.82 -12.43 2.59
C TYR A 59 14.87 -12.85 1.59
N TYR A 60 15.02 -14.15 1.39
CA TYR A 60 15.85 -14.74 0.34
C TYR A 60 14.98 -15.55 -0.61
N GLN A 61 15.47 -15.77 -1.81
CA GLN A 61 14.82 -16.70 -2.74
C GLN A 61 14.69 -18.06 -2.09
N GLY A 62 13.49 -18.58 -2.04
CA GLY A 62 13.16 -19.85 -1.38
C GLY A 62 12.48 -19.70 -0.01
N ASP A 63 12.46 -18.51 0.57
CA ASP A 63 11.72 -18.24 1.80
C ASP A 63 10.20 -18.18 1.56
N ASP A 64 9.44 -18.27 2.64
CA ASP A 64 8.05 -17.87 2.71
C ASP A 64 7.94 -16.52 3.47
N ILE A 65 7.14 -15.59 2.97
CA ILE A 65 6.76 -14.36 3.66
C ILE A 65 5.50 -14.66 4.47
N TRP A 66 5.62 -14.75 5.79
CA TRP A 66 4.47 -14.91 6.67
C TRP A 66 4.00 -13.55 7.17
N PHE A 67 2.69 -13.38 7.30
CA PHE A 67 2.17 -12.10 7.73
C PHE A 67 0.85 -12.19 8.49
N GLN A 68 0.66 -11.22 9.42
CA GLN A 68 -0.57 -10.92 10.12
C GLN A 68 -1.05 -9.53 9.73
N CYS A 69 -2.28 -9.42 9.28
CA CYS A 69 -2.92 -8.14 8.95
C CYS A 69 -3.82 -7.70 10.10
N TYR A 70 -3.73 -6.42 10.45
CA TYR A 70 -4.64 -5.74 11.37
C TYR A 70 -5.46 -4.74 10.57
N VAL A 71 -6.77 -4.92 10.56
CA VAL A 71 -7.72 -4.06 9.85
C VAL A 71 -8.58 -3.33 10.86
N VAL A 72 -8.44 -2.02 10.91
CA VAL A 72 -9.02 -1.18 11.95
C VAL A 72 -9.91 -0.08 11.39
N SER A 73 -10.90 0.32 12.19
CA SER A 73 -11.56 1.62 12.00
C SER A 73 -10.57 2.74 12.31
N ALA A 74 -10.38 3.66 11.38
CA ALA A 74 -9.39 4.74 11.53
C ALA A 74 -9.70 5.62 12.75
N GLU A 75 -10.97 5.82 13.09
CA GLU A 75 -11.41 6.72 14.16
C GLU A 75 -10.82 6.36 15.54
N HIS A 76 -10.83 5.06 15.90
CA HIS A 76 -10.44 4.59 17.22
C HIS A 76 -9.31 3.56 17.19
N ASN A 77 -8.79 3.19 16.02
CA ASN A 77 -7.90 2.04 15.80
C ASN A 77 -8.45 0.71 16.33
N ARG A 78 -9.75 0.59 16.52
CA ARG A 78 -10.41 -0.66 16.93
C ARG A 78 -10.56 -1.60 15.74
N PRO A 79 -10.61 -2.92 15.97
CA PRO A 79 -10.93 -3.88 14.94
C PRO A 79 -12.14 -3.45 14.09
N THR A 80 -12.01 -3.47 12.76
CA THR A 80 -13.07 -2.96 11.90
C THR A 80 -14.35 -3.81 12.01
N PRO A 81 -15.53 -3.19 12.15
CA PRO A 81 -16.80 -3.87 12.00
C PRO A 81 -17.29 -3.88 10.54
N LEU A 82 -16.65 -3.10 9.63
CA LEU A 82 -17.18 -2.77 8.32
C LEU A 82 -16.93 -3.88 7.30
N SER A 83 -15.68 -4.05 6.86
CA SER A 83 -15.32 -5.01 5.82
C SER A 83 -15.01 -6.39 6.39
N LYS A 84 -15.40 -7.44 5.66
CA LYS A 84 -15.11 -8.84 6.00
C LYS A 84 -14.15 -9.53 5.04
N THR A 85 -13.71 -8.82 4.00
CA THR A 85 -12.79 -9.31 2.97
C THR A 85 -11.58 -8.39 2.84
N LEU A 86 -10.39 -8.97 2.93
CA LEU A 86 -9.10 -8.31 2.75
C LEU A 86 -8.40 -8.85 1.51
N TYR A 87 -7.86 -7.96 0.71
CA TYR A 87 -6.99 -8.27 -0.42
C TYR A 87 -5.54 -7.98 -0.07
N VAL A 88 -4.68 -8.98 -0.20
CA VAL A 88 -3.24 -8.84 0.00
C VAL A 88 -2.54 -9.25 -1.29
N GLU A 89 -1.68 -8.40 -1.81
CA GLU A 89 -1.00 -8.58 -3.09
C GLU A 89 0.50 -8.43 -2.94
N LEU A 90 1.25 -9.32 -3.60
CA LEU A 90 2.70 -9.25 -3.73
C LEU A 90 3.03 -8.80 -5.15
N LEU A 91 3.74 -7.67 -5.27
CA LEU A 91 4.14 -7.09 -6.54
C LEU A 91 5.64 -7.20 -6.72
N ASN A 92 6.06 -7.53 -7.94
CA ASN A 92 7.46 -7.51 -8.30
C ASN A 92 7.98 -6.05 -8.45
N PRO A 93 9.31 -5.84 -8.55
CA PRO A 93 9.87 -4.49 -8.75
C PRO A 93 9.33 -3.75 -9.98
N GLY A 94 8.84 -4.45 -10.99
CA GLY A 94 8.17 -3.87 -12.15
C GLY A 94 6.74 -3.37 -11.88
N GLY A 95 6.16 -3.77 -10.77
CA GLY A 95 4.81 -3.43 -10.38
C GLY A 95 3.74 -4.38 -10.88
N GLU A 96 4.15 -5.54 -11.28
CA GLU A 96 3.23 -6.59 -11.67
C GLU A 96 2.85 -7.40 -10.44
N ILE A 97 1.56 -7.71 -10.29
CA ILE A 97 1.09 -8.57 -9.21
C ILE A 97 1.50 -9.99 -9.54
N ILE A 98 2.33 -10.59 -8.69
CA ILE A 98 2.84 -11.95 -8.86
C ILE A 98 2.18 -12.96 -7.95
N ALA A 99 1.55 -12.50 -6.88
CA ALA A 99 0.73 -13.31 -6.01
C ALA A 99 -0.36 -12.45 -5.37
N LYS A 100 -1.52 -13.06 -5.11
CA LYS A 100 -2.64 -12.42 -4.44
C LYS A 100 -3.30 -13.39 -3.48
N GLN A 101 -3.69 -12.88 -2.34
CA GLN A 101 -4.57 -13.59 -1.40
C GLN A 101 -5.81 -12.76 -1.12
N THR A 102 -6.94 -13.44 -1.05
CA THR A 102 -8.22 -12.91 -0.57
C THR A 102 -8.49 -13.57 0.78
N LEU A 103 -8.50 -12.79 1.84
CA LEU A 103 -8.53 -13.31 3.21
C LEU A 103 -9.81 -12.87 3.94
N PRO A 104 -10.42 -13.75 4.76
CA PRO A 104 -11.52 -13.34 5.63
C PRO A 104 -10.99 -12.49 6.78
N ILE A 105 -11.67 -11.38 7.06
CA ILE A 105 -11.39 -10.55 8.23
C ILE A 105 -12.24 -11.07 9.39
N ARG A 106 -11.56 -11.56 10.44
CA ARG A 106 -12.19 -12.01 11.70
C ARG A 106 -11.69 -11.14 12.85
N ASN A 107 -12.59 -10.46 13.54
CA ASN A 107 -12.23 -9.53 14.62
C ASN A 107 -11.13 -8.53 14.23
N GLY A 108 -11.21 -7.97 12.99
CA GLY A 108 -10.22 -7.05 12.48
C GLY A 108 -8.86 -7.67 12.14
N ARG A 109 -8.78 -9.00 12.01
CA ARG A 109 -7.52 -9.71 11.71
C ARG A 109 -7.66 -10.63 10.52
N ALA A 110 -6.57 -10.82 9.82
CA ALA A 110 -6.41 -11.81 8.77
C ALA A 110 -4.92 -12.17 8.65
N HIS A 111 -4.59 -13.42 8.39
CA HIS A 111 -3.21 -13.85 8.21
C HIS A 111 -3.02 -14.64 6.92
N GLY A 112 -1.78 -14.70 6.46
CA GLY A 112 -1.45 -15.41 5.23
C GLY A 112 0.04 -15.60 5.03
N ASN A 113 0.38 -16.10 3.86
CA ASN A 113 1.77 -16.26 3.45
C ASN A 113 1.94 -16.16 1.93
N PHE A 114 3.11 -15.69 1.49
CA PHE A 114 3.54 -15.77 0.10
C PHE A 114 4.81 -16.62 0.01
N SER A 115 4.83 -17.59 -0.88
CA SER A 115 6.00 -18.45 -1.09
C SER A 115 6.90 -17.87 -2.18
N LEU A 116 8.20 -17.73 -1.86
CA LEU A 116 9.26 -17.29 -2.78
C LEU A 116 10.06 -18.48 -3.35
N THR A 117 9.52 -19.70 -3.24
CA THR A 117 10.25 -20.93 -3.63
C THR A 117 10.31 -21.14 -5.14
N ARG A 118 9.59 -20.38 -5.94
CA ARG A 118 9.39 -20.64 -7.36
C ARG A 118 9.85 -19.52 -8.25
N LEU A 119 10.46 -19.90 -9.37
CA LEU A 119 10.77 -18.98 -10.46
C LEU A 119 9.45 -18.40 -11.04
N PRO A 120 9.44 -17.11 -11.42
CA PRO A 120 10.61 -16.25 -11.60
C PRO A 120 10.78 -15.19 -10.49
N PHE A 121 10.99 -15.59 -9.22
CA PHE A 121 11.36 -14.64 -8.19
C PHE A 121 12.83 -14.27 -8.33
N TYR A 122 13.10 -13.03 -8.69
CA TYR A 122 14.43 -12.45 -8.74
C TYR A 122 14.75 -11.78 -7.41
N ALA A 123 16.03 -11.69 -7.09
CA ALA A 123 16.45 -10.79 -6.03
C ALA A 123 16.05 -9.36 -6.39
N GLY A 124 15.42 -8.64 -5.48
CA GLY A 124 14.86 -7.32 -5.74
C GLY A 124 14.00 -6.79 -4.61
N PHE A 125 13.39 -5.63 -4.85
CA PHE A 125 12.51 -4.99 -3.89
C PHE A 125 11.04 -5.23 -4.27
N TYR A 126 10.37 -6.05 -3.49
CA TYR A 126 8.98 -6.45 -3.70
C TYR A 126 8.04 -5.59 -2.87
N GLU A 127 6.89 -5.25 -3.40
CA GLU A 127 5.86 -4.52 -2.67
C GLU A 127 4.79 -5.50 -2.18
N VAL A 128 4.54 -5.53 -0.87
CA VAL A 128 3.32 -6.11 -0.32
C VAL A 128 2.35 -4.98 -0.07
N ARG A 129 1.15 -5.08 -0.62
CA ARG A 129 0.06 -4.14 -0.33
C ARG A 129 -1.18 -4.87 0.15
N ALA A 130 -1.90 -4.24 1.07
CA ALA A 130 -3.10 -4.80 1.67
C ALA A 130 -4.20 -3.74 1.76
N TYR A 131 -5.42 -4.12 1.39
CA TYR A 131 -6.56 -3.20 1.36
C TYR A 131 -7.90 -3.93 1.38
N THR A 132 -8.94 -3.24 1.87
CA THR A 132 -10.33 -3.58 1.59
C THR A 132 -10.80 -2.79 0.37
N ARG A 133 -11.78 -3.26 -0.38
CA ARG A 133 -12.33 -2.48 -1.49
C ARG A 133 -12.94 -1.16 -1.03
N TYR A 134 -13.49 -1.13 0.17
CA TYR A 134 -14.02 0.09 0.76
C TYR A 134 -12.98 1.21 0.84
N MET A 135 -11.71 0.87 1.18
CA MET A 135 -10.61 1.84 1.24
C MET A 135 -10.36 2.55 -0.09
N LEU A 136 -10.66 1.92 -1.23
CA LEU A 136 -10.43 2.50 -2.57
C LEU A 136 -11.27 3.76 -2.84
N ASN A 137 -12.39 3.95 -2.13
CA ASN A 137 -13.18 5.18 -2.22
C ASN A 137 -12.42 6.44 -1.77
N PHE A 138 -11.42 6.25 -0.91
CA PHE A 138 -10.63 7.33 -0.28
C PHE A 138 -9.28 7.58 -0.97
N GLY A 139 -9.04 6.91 -2.08
CA GLY A 139 -7.85 7.06 -2.91
C GLY A 139 -6.77 6.03 -2.61
N GLU A 140 -5.88 5.83 -3.59
CA GLU A 140 -4.82 4.81 -3.55
C GLU A 140 -3.79 5.04 -2.43
N GLY A 141 -3.68 6.25 -1.92
CA GLY A 141 -2.81 6.58 -0.78
C GLY A 141 -3.31 6.08 0.57
N SER A 142 -4.55 5.58 0.66
CA SER A 142 -5.13 5.07 1.90
C SER A 142 -4.83 3.60 2.17
N ILE A 143 -4.34 2.85 1.18
CA ILE A 143 -4.00 1.43 1.31
C ILE A 143 -2.64 1.22 1.96
N PHE A 144 -2.46 0.08 2.63
CA PHE A 144 -1.15 -0.32 3.12
C PHE A 144 -0.21 -0.71 1.97
N SER A 145 1.03 -0.29 2.04
CA SER A 145 2.09 -0.65 1.09
C SER A 145 3.45 -0.69 1.78
N ARG A 146 4.16 -1.81 1.67
CA ARG A 146 5.50 -2.01 2.22
C ARG A 146 6.41 -2.63 1.17
N ILE A 147 7.62 -2.07 1.04
CA ILE A 147 8.69 -2.63 0.21
C ILE A 147 9.54 -3.56 1.07
N LEU A 148 9.72 -4.78 0.61
CA LEU A 148 10.53 -5.81 1.25
C LEU A 148 11.69 -6.20 0.33
N PRO A 149 12.93 -6.25 0.82
CA PRO A 149 14.05 -6.79 0.06
C PRO A 149 13.97 -8.32 -0.01
N VAL A 150 14.15 -8.85 -1.21
CA VAL A 150 14.35 -10.28 -1.46
C VAL A 150 15.72 -10.46 -2.08
N PHE A 151 16.60 -11.16 -1.39
CA PHE A 151 18.00 -11.40 -1.77
C PHE A 151 18.14 -12.68 -2.59
N GLU A 152 19.25 -12.80 -3.30
CA GLU A 152 19.65 -14.05 -3.94
C GLU A 152 19.77 -15.17 -2.88
N LYS A 153 19.48 -16.39 -3.31
CA LYS A 153 19.68 -17.55 -2.44
C LYS A 153 21.16 -17.67 -2.10
N PRO A 154 21.56 -17.87 -0.83
CA PRO A 154 22.95 -18.03 -0.44
C PRO A 154 23.61 -19.21 -1.18
N GLU A 155 24.84 -19.03 -1.66
CA GLU A 155 25.62 -20.10 -2.27
C GLU A 155 25.97 -21.18 -1.24
N THR A 156 26.35 -20.74 -0.03
CA THR A 156 26.58 -21.63 1.11
C THR A 156 25.36 -21.62 2.02
N PRO A 157 24.69 -22.75 2.27
CA PRO A 157 23.59 -22.81 3.20
C PRO A 157 23.93 -22.20 4.55
N GLY A 158 23.05 -21.29 5.04
CA GLY A 158 23.24 -20.60 6.32
C GLY A 158 24.12 -19.34 6.28
N ASP A 159 24.78 -19.02 5.18
CA ASP A 159 25.50 -17.76 5.02
C ASP A 159 24.56 -16.66 4.51
N TYR A 160 24.04 -15.87 5.42
CA TYR A 160 23.16 -14.74 5.13
C TYR A 160 23.86 -13.37 5.17
N THR A 161 25.20 -13.36 5.14
CA THR A 161 25.99 -12.12 5.09
C THR A 161 25.82 -11.39 3.77
N GLN A 162 25.73 -12.12 2.66
CA GLN A 162 25.55 -11.56 1.33
C GLN A 162 24.08 -11.14 1.10
N LYS A 163 23.88 -9.86 0.88
CA LYS A 163 22.57 -9.25 0.62
C LYS A 163 22.52 -8.71 -0.81
N GLU A 164 22.77 -9.60 -1.76
CA GLU A 164 22.78 -9.22 -3.16
C GLU A 164 21.35 -9.06 -3.70
N VAL A 165 21.09 -7.88 -4.24
CA VAL A 165 19.96 -7.61 -5.10
C VAL A 165 20.52 -7.38 -6.50
N ARG A 166 20.40 -8.37 -7.37
CA ARG A 166 20.96 -8.23 -8.72
C ARG A 166 20.15 -7.23 -9.54
N PRO A 167 20.82 -6.25 -10.19
CA PRO A 167 20.15 -5.27 -11.03
C PRO A 167 19.83 -5.84 -12.41
N TYR A 168 18.94 -6.80 -12.47
CA TYR A 168 18.47 -7.28 -13.76
C TYR A 168 17.64 -6.21 -14.48
N ALA A 169 17.33 -6.46 -15.74
CA ALA A 169 16.39 -5.74 -16.59
C ALA A 169 15.06 -5.31 -15.93
N VAL A 170 14.81 -5.83 -14.75
CA VAL A 170 13.80 -5.34 -13.80
C VAL A 170 13.86 -3.83 -13.65
N TYR A 171 15.03 -3.21 -13.73
CA TYR A 171 15.16 -1.74 -13.70
C TYR A 171 14.51 -1.03 -14.91
N LYS A 172 14.30 -1.70 -16.02
CA LYS A 172 13.48 -1.17 -17.11
C LYS A 172 12.04 -0.89 -16.66
N TYR A 173 11.59 -1.58 -15.64
CA TYR A 173 10.25 -1.52 -15.07
C TYR A 173 10.21 -0.95 -13.66
N LEU A 174 11.35 -0.59 -13.06
CA LEU A 174 11.36 0.05 -11.77
C LEU A 174 10.54 1.34 -11.84
N ARG A 175 9.53 1.40 -11.01
CA ARG A 175 8.67 2.56 -10.79
C ARG A 175 9.39 3.66 -10.02
N LEU A 176 10.69 3.83 -10.33
CA LEU A 176 11.47 4.93 -9.80
C LEU A 176 10.90 6.25 -10.31
N ARG A 177 10.76 7.22 -9.43
CA ARG A 177 10.56 8.60 -9.87
C ARG A 177 11.59 8.89 -10.96
N LYS A 178 11.13 9.37 -12.13
CA LYS A 178 12.04 9.78 -13.18
C LYS A 178 13.17 10.61 -12.57
N ARG A 179 14.40 10.11 -12.71
CA ARG A 179 15.59 10.84 -12.23
C ARG A 179 15.57 12.21 -12.89
N GLN A 180 15.52 13.26 -12.11
CA GLN A 180 15.72 14.61 -12.65
C GLN A 180 17.13 14.64 -13.26
N LYS A 181 17.27 15.13 -14.50
CA LYS A 181 18.50 15.09 -15.31
C LYS A 181 19.76 15.66 -14.66
N LYS A 182 19.65 16.35 -13.52
CA LYS A 182 20.75 16.80 -12.65
C LYS A 182 20.29 16.68 -11.19
N GLN A 183 20.48 15.55 -10.58
CA GLN A 183 20.33 15.46 -9.14
C GLN A 183 21.43 16.30 -8.49
N LYS A 184 21.02 17.29 -7.72
CA LYS A 184 21.94 18.01 -6.84
C LYS A 184 22.40 16.99 -5.79
N LYS A 185 23.68 17.05 -5.41
CA LYS A 185 24.20 16.18 -4.34
C LYS A 185 23.49 16.44 -3.01
N LEU A 186 23.06 17.67 -2.77
CA LEU A 186 22.24 18.11 -1.64
C LEU A 186 20.96 18.76 -2.19
N ASN A 187 19.82 18.31 -1.67
CA ASN A 187 18.52 18.93 -1.88
C ASN A 187 18.08 19.58 -0.58
N LEU A 188 17.57 20.80 -0.65
CA LEU A 188 17.01 21.52 0.49
C LEU A 188 15.69 22.13 0.02
N SER A 189 14.61 21.76 0.69
CA SER A 189 13.26 22.21 0.40
C SER A 189 12.71 22.99 1.59
N PHE A 190 11.89 24.01 1.32
CA PHE A 190 11.32 24.88 2.33
C PHE A 190 9.81 24.83 2.30
N TYR A 191 9.20 24.86 3.48
CA TYR A 191 7.77 24.69 3.67
C TYR A 191 7.28 25.76 4.67
N PRO A 192 6.66 26.85 4.18
CA PRO A 192 6.06 27.85 5.08
C PRO A 192 4.95 27.18 5.90
N GLU A 193 4.90 27.47 7.18
CA GLU A 193 3.83 26.95 8.05
C GLU A 193 2.47 27.42 7.54
N GLY A 194 1.59 26.43 7.26
CA GLY A 194 0.29 26.68 6.66
C GLY A 194 0.28 26.87 5.15
N GLY A 195 1.41 26.69 4.46
CA GLY A 195 1.52 26.63 3.02
C GLY A 195 1.93 27.93 2.33
N GLN A 196 1.91 29.09 3.01
CA GLN A 196 2.30 30.38 2.42
C GLN A 196 3.07 31.28 3.37
N ALA A 197 4.00 32.06 2.82
CA ALA A 197 4.63 33.19 3.46
C ALA A 197 3.97 34.49 2.97
N VAL A 198 3.87 35.51 3.82
CA VAL A 198 3.28 36.84 3.49
C VAL A 198 4.27 37.92 3.82
N THR A 199 4.45 38.91 2.93
CA THR A 199 5.36 40.03 3.13
C THR A 199 5.02 40.81 4.38
N GLY A 200 6.04 41.27 5.10
CA GLY A 200 5.88 42.08 6.33
C GLY A 200 5.38 41.29 7.55
N LEU A 201 5.07 39.99 7.41
CA LEU A 201 4.61 39.18 8.53
C LEU A 201 5.64 38.11 8.91
N PRO A 202 5.79 37.82 10.24
CA PRO A 202 6.65 36.72 10.68
C PRO A 202 6.17 35.39 10.13
N CYS A 203 7.03 34.71 9.39
CA CYS A 203 6.75 33.41 8.80
C CYS A 203 7.65 32.35 9.43
N ARG A 204 7.05 31.32 10.04
CA ARG A 204 7.77 30.13 10.46
C ARG A 204 7.93 29.21 9.26
N MET A 205 9.18 28.86 8.95
CA MET A 205 9.57 28.06 7.80
C MET A 205 10.15 26.74 8.26
N ALA A 206 9.56 25.63 7.87
CA ALA A 206 10.19 24.33 8.01
C ALA A 206 11.08 24.03 6.79
N PHE A 207 12.09 23.22 6.99
CA PHE A 207 12.92 22.73 5.90
C PHE A 207 13.24 21.24 6.04
N GLU A 208 13.54 20.63 4.91
CA GLU A 208 14.02 19.26 4.81
C GLU A 208 15.23 19.20 3.89
N ALA A 209 16.33 18.67 4.40
CA ALA A 209 17.58 18.46 3.67
C ALA A 209 17.78 16.96 3.40
N THR A 210 18.02 16.60 2.13
CA THR A 210 18.28 15.23 1.71
C THR A 210 19.42 15.16 0.71
N ASP A 211 20.09 14.00 0.67
CA ASP A 211 21.05 13.70 -0.40
C ASP A 211 20.36 13.39 -1.73
N ALA A 212 21.14 13.00 -2.72
CA ALA A 212 20.64 12.63 -4.07
C ALA A 212 19.71 11.42 -4.07
N TYR A 213 19.75 10.61 -3.03
CA TYR A 213 18.96 9.37 -2.91
C TYR A 213 17.69 9.57 -2.07
N GLY A 214 17.57 10.71 -1.40
CA GLY A 214 16.46 11.03 -0.51
C GLY A 214 16.75 10.69 0.96
N ASN A 215 18.00 10.35 1.31
CA ASN A 215 18.37 10.16 2.71
C ASN A 215 18.45 11.50 3.41
N PRO A 216 18.04 11.59 4.69
CA PRO A 216 18.18 12.81 5.46
C PRO A 216 19.64 13.19 5.66
N VAL A 217 19.93 14.48 5.57
CA VAL A 217 21.25 15.08 5.76
C VAL A 217 21.16 16.24 6.74
N ASP A 218 21.91 16.20 7.83
CA ASP A 218 21.95 17.31 8.77
C ASP A 218 22.74 18.47 8.17
N VAL A 219 22.17 19.65 8.29
CA VAL A 219 22.73 20.89 7.73
C VAL A 219 22.68 22.06 8.71
N ASN A 220 23.69 22.94 8.57
CA ASN A 220 23.69 24.26 9.17
C ASN A 220 23.73 25.29 8.06
N GLY A 221 22.93 26.35 8.16
CA GLY A 221 22.80 27.33 7.09
C GLY A 221 22.44 28.72 7.55
N LEU A 222 22.48 29.63 6.60
CA LEU A 222 22.15 31.03 6.74
C LEU A 222 21.09 31.39 5.69
N VAL A 223 20.10 32.18 6.07
CA VAL A 223 19.23 32.85 5.08
C VAL A 223 19.78 34.25 4.88
N VAL A 224 20.02 34.61 3.62
CA VAL A 224 20.53 35.92 3.21
C VAL A 224 19.58 36.58 2.22
N ASN A 225 19.54 37.92 2.26
CA ASN A 225 18.83 38.74 1.28
C ASN A 225 19.68 38.97 0.00
N ARG A 226 19.22 39.82 -0.91
CA ARG A 226 19.91 40.17 -2.14
C ARG A 226 21.29 40.77 -1.89
N ASP A 227 21.42 41.57 -0.84
CA ASP A 227 22.67 42.27 -0.44
C ASP A 227 23.60 41.38 0.37
N LYS A 228 23.24 40.08 0.53
CA LYS A 228 23.98 39.08 1.30
C LYS A 228 23.97 39.32 2.83
N GLU A 229 23.07 40.12 3.31
CA GLU A 229 22.89 40.32 4.74
C GLU A 229 22.19 39.12 5.36
N ILE A 230 22.70 38.67 6.49
CA ILE A 230 22.17 37.51 7.22
C ILE A 230 20.85 37.90 7.89
N GLN A 231 19.77 37.23 7.49
CA GLN A 231 18.46 37.42 8.09
C GLN A 231 18.23 36.45 9.27
N VAL A 232 18.63 35.20 9.13
CA VAL A 232 18.51 34.18 10.18
C VAL A 232 19.51 33.07 9.97
N ARG A 233 19.90 32.39 11.06
CA ARG A 233 20.68 31.16 11.08
C ARG A 233 19.75 30.00 11.34
N PHE A 234 19.99 28.86 10.72
CA PHE A 234 19.18 27.65 10.95
C PHE A 234 20.05 26.41 11.01
N SER A 235 19.56 25.40 11.71
CA SER A 235 20.19 24.07 11.81
C SER A 235 19.16 22.97 11.84
N SER A 236 19.53 21.78 11.35
CA SER A 236 18.72 20.56 11.50
C SER A 236 18.58 20.20 12.97
N LEU A 237 17.40 19.77 13.38
CA LEU A 237 17.13 19.21 14.70
C LEU A 237 17.25 17.68 14.69
N HIS A 238 16.65 17.05 13.69
CA HIS A 238 16.63 15.60 13.53
C HIS A 238 16.39 15.22 12.07
N GLU A 239 17.17 14.26 11.56
CA GLU A 239 17.03 13.72 10.20
C GLU A 239 16.85 14.79 9.12
N GLY A 240 17.76 15.77 9.10
CA GLY A 240 17.76 16.82 8.08
C GLY A 240 16.64 17.84 8.17
N ARG A 241 15.79 17.78 9.20
CA ARG A 241 14.65 18.68 9.37
C ARG A 241 14.86 19.68 10.49
N GLY A 242 14.35 20.87 10.27
CA GLY A 242 14.38 21.95 11.24
C GLY A 242 13.41 23.07 10.88
N THR A 243 13.39 24.12 11.71
CA THR A 243 12.56 25.30 11.47
C THR A 243 13.34 26.57 11.78
N PHE A 244 12.96 27.65 11.12
CA PHE A 244 13.40 29.01 11.44
C PHE A 244 12.24 29.99 11.20
N THR A 245 12.35 31.20 11.77
CA THR A 245 11.39 32.30 11.56
C THR A 245 12.10 33.47 10.91
N TYR A 246 11.50 34.05 9.89
CA TYR A 246 11.94 35.26 9.24
C TYR A 246 10.75 36.09 8.78
N THR A 247 10.98 37.37 8.49
CA THR A 247 9.94 38.29 7.99
C THR A 247 10.31 38.74 6.59
N PRO A 248 9.70 38.16 5.54
CA PRO A 248 9.98 38.54 4.16
C PRO A 248 9.56 39.98 3.88
N GLN A 249 10.40 40.76 3.18
CA GLN A 249 10.09 42.11 2.73
C GLN A 249 9.56 42.09 1.28
N ALA A 250 8.81 43.13 0.94
CA ALA A 250 8.31 43.32 -0.42
C ALA A 250 9.48 43.44 -1.43
N GLU A 251 9.31 42.76 -2.59
CA GLU A 251 10.28 42.77 -3.70
C GLU A 251 11.67 42.18 -3.36
N GLU A 252 11.86 41.62 -2.16
CA GLU A 252 13.12 41.02 -1.73
C GLU A 252 13.18 39.54 -2.06
N LYS A 253 14.36 39.04 -2.43
CA LYS A 253 14.63 37.64 -2.69
C LYS A 253 15.59 37.06 -1.67
N TYR A 254 15.21 35.92 -1.11
CA TYR A 254 16.01 35.30 -0.05
C TYR A 254 16.60 33.98 -0.54
N LYS A 255 17.84 33.69 -0.12
CA LYS A 255 18.53 32.44 -0.39
C LYS A 255 19.05 31.82 0.90
N ALA A 256 18.87 30.53 0.99
CA ALA A 256 19.57 29.74 1.99
C ALA A 256 20.95 29.35 1.45
N VAL A 257 21.96 29.57 2.28
CA VAL A 257 23.37 29.23 2.02
C VAL A 257 23.78 28.15 3.02
N VAL A 258 24.20 27.01 2.52
CA VAL A 258 24.56 25.83 3.33
C VAL A 258 25.91 25.31 2.87
N GLU A 259 26.79 24.99 3.82
CA GLU A 259 28.02 24.26 3.56
C GLU A 259 27.82 22.77 3.87
N TRP A 260 28.13 21.93 2.89
CA TRP A 260 28.04 20.48 3.04
C TRP A 260 29.16 19.80 2.24
N GLN A 261 29.86 18.87 2.87
CA GLN A 261 31.01 18.17 2.28
C GLN A 261 32.02 19.10 1.60
N GLY A 262 32.35 20.21 2.26
CA GLY A 262 33.32 21.20 1.77
C GLY A 262 32.85 22.02 0.54
N LYS A 263 31.56 22.01 0.24
CA LYS A 263 30.95 22.81 -0.86
C LYS A 263 29.84 23.70 -0.34
N THR A 264 29.76 24.89 -0.89
CA THR A 264 28.70 25.85 -0.61
C THR A 264 27.55 25.65 -1.60
N TYR A 265 26.36 25.42 -1.08
CA TYR A 265 25.12 25.31 -1.83
C TYR A 265 24.22 26.50 -1.55
N ARG A 266 23.45 26.91 -2.57
CA ARG A 266 22.50 28.02 -2.47
C ARG A 266 21.15 27.57 -2.99
N PHE A 267 20.09 27.85 -2.21
CA PHE A 267 18.73 27.48 -2.51
C PHE A 267 17.83 28.70 -2.38
N ASP A 268 16.91 28.89 -3.30
CA ASP A 268 15.92 29.97 -3.21
C ASP A 268 14.83 29.59 -2.20
N LEU A 269 14.44 30.56 -1.37
CA LEU A 269 13.26 30.41 -0.52
C LEU A 269 11.98 30.61 -1.35
N PRO A 270 10.82 30.07 -0.92
CA PRO A 270 9.53 30.34 -1.54
C PRO A 270 9.23 31.84 -1.55
N GLU A 271 8.66 32.33 -2.66
CA GLU A 271 8.25 33.73 -2.78
C GLU A 271 7.09 34.02 -1.81
N ALA A 272 7.17 35.16 -1.13
CA ALA A 272 6.12 35.59 -0.22
C ALA A 272 4.98 36.25 -1.01
N GLN A 273 3.74 36.00 -0.58
CA GLN A 273 2.55 36.63 -1.12
C GLN A 273 2.48 38.11 -0.66
N PRO A 274 2.03 39.02 -1.50
CA PRO A 274 1.94 40.42 -1.15
C PRO A 274 0.93 40.73 -0.03
N GLN A 275 -0.11 39.89 0.06
CA GLN A 275 -1.15 39.98 1.09
C GLN A 275 -1.68 38.57 1.43
N GLY A 276 -2.36 38.42 2.57
CA GLY A 276 -2.90 37.15 3.03
C GLY A 276 -2.88 37.03 4.54
N VAL A 277 -3.03 35.79 4.99
CA VAL A 277 -3.07 35.41 6.41
C VAL A 277 -1.95 34.41 6.67
N VAL A 278 -1.15 34.64 7.71
CA VAL A 278 -0.21 33.66 8.23
C VAL A 278 -0.68 33.17 9.59
N TRP A 279 -0.31 31.98 9.92
CA TRP A 279 -0.50 31.44 11.26
C TRP A 279 0.73 30.69 11.75
N SER A 280 0.81 30.51 13.06
CA SER A 280 1.72 29.55 13.67
C SER A 280 0.97 28.74 14.72
N VAL A 281 1.29 27.48 14.78
CA VAL A 281 0.62 26.50 15.63
C VAL A 281 1.67 25.78 16.46
N ASP A 282 1.59 25.90 17.79
CA ASP A 282 2.46 25.20 18.73
C ASP A 282 1.67 24.09 19.42
N ALA A 283 2.00 22.84 19.06
CA ALA A 283 1.47 21.62 19.65
C ALA A 283 2.46 20.94 20.61
N THR A 284 3.62 21.56 20.85
CA THR A 284 4.73 20.93 21.59
C THR A 284 4.93 21.45 22.99
N SER A 285 4.58 22.72 23.26
CA SER A 285 4.77 23.34 24.55
C SER A 285 3.79 22.86 25.62
N HIS A 286 2.58 22.45 25.22
CA HIS A 286 1.55 22.00 26.15
C HIS A 286 0.91 20.69 25.64
N PRO A 287 0.85 19.63 26.45
CA PRO A 287 0.33 18.33 26.01
C PRO A 287 -1.16 18.35 25.70
N ASP A 288 -1.94 19.19 26.39
CA ASP A 288 -3.40 19.21 26.34
C ASP A 288 -3.99 20.37 25.53
N SER A 289 -3.14 21.23 24.98
CA SER A 289 -3.62 22.42 24.26
C SER A 289 -2.71 22.84 23.13
N LEU A 290 -3.36 23.28 22.05
CA LEU A 290 -2.74 23.86 20.87
C LEU A 290 -2.73 25.37 21.02
N SER A 291 -1.55 26.01 21.00
CA SER A 291 -1.46 27.46 20.94
C SER A 291 -1.45 27.94 19.49
N VAL A 292 -2.37 28.81 19.14
CA VAL A 292 -2.56 29.28 17.77
C VAL A 292 -2.40 30.77 17.72
N ARG A 293 -1.57 31.24 16.81
CA ARG A 293 -1.40 32.66 16.50
C ARG A 293 -1.76 32.87 15.02
N ILE A 294 -2.66 33.81 14.74
CA ILE A 294 -3.10 34.14 13.36
C ILE A 294 -2.89 35.64 13.17
N GLN A 295 -2.32 36.04 12.04
CA GLN A 295 -2.11 37.45 11.68
C GLN A 295 -2.39 37.63 10.18
N LYS A 296 -3.07 38.75 9.85
CA LYS A 296 -3.31 39.14 8.46
C LYS A 296 -2.39 40.29 8.06
N HIS A 297 -2.06 40.37 6.77
CA HIS A 297 -1.41 41.58 6.22
C HIS A 297 -2.33 42.80 6.34
N PRO A 298 -1.83 44.02 6.56
CA PRO A 298 -2.65 45.23 6.66
C PRO A 298 -3.61 45.41 5.48
N ASP A 299 -3.17 45.15 4.27
CA ASP A 299 -3.97 45.27 3.04
C ASP A 299 -4.95 44.12 2.81
N THR A 300 -4.89 43.07 3.63
CA THR A 300 -5.92 42.03 3.61
C THR A 300 -7.17 42.51 4.29
N PRO A 301 -8.35 42.41 3.67
CA PRO A 301 -9.61 42.83 4.30
C PRO A 301 -9.86 42.09 5.63
N PRO A 302 -10.63 42.70 6.55
CA PRO A 302 -11.11 42.01 7.74
C PRO A 302 -11.86 40.73 7.34
N CYS A 303 -11.64 39.65 8.07
CA CYS A 303 -12.25 38.37 7.76
C CYS A 303 -12.64 37.59 9.02
N ILE A 304 -13.62 36.72 8.84
CA ILE A 304 -14.02 35.69 9.81
C ILE A 304 -13.61 34.36 9.22
N LEU A 305 -12.84 33.58 9.96
CA LEU A 305 -12.35 32.28 9.53
C LEU A 305 -12.81 31.18 10.49
N GLY A 306 -13.07 30.01 9.95
CA GLY A 306 -13.26 28.78 10.71
C GLY A 306 -11.95 28.01 10.86
N MET A 307 -11.67 27.51 12.03
CA MET A 307 -10.61 26.53 12.25
C MET A 307 -11.21 25.19 12.65
N ALA A 308 -11.01 24.18 11.82
CA ALA A 308 -11.43 22.81 12.08
C ALA A 308 -10.22 21.96 12.50
N LEU A 309 -10.37 21.15 13.53
CA LEU A 309 -9.37 20.16 13.96
C LEU A 309 -9.90 18.75 13.63
N LEU A 310 -9.25 18.10 12.69
CA LEU A 310 -9.62 16.76 12.22
C LEU A 310 -8.59 15.75 12.71
N CYS A 311 -9.04 14.78 13.48
CA CYS A 311 -8.21 13.65 13.88
C CYS A 311 -8.84 12.37 13.35
N ARG A 312 -8.06 11.58 12.63
CA ARG A 312 -8.50 10.30 12.06
C ARG A 312 -9.81 10.39 11.26
N GLY A 313 -9.96 11.48 10.49
CA GLY A 313 -11.12 11.73 9.63
C GLY A 313 -12.38 12.24 10.32
N GLN A 314 -12.32 12.49 11.63
CA GLN A 314 -13.42 13.02 12.44
C GLN A 314 -13.15 14.44 12.87
N LEU A 315 -14.17 15.29 12.83
CA LEU A 315 -14.11 16.62 13.39
C LEU A 315 -14.09 16.53 14.94
N ARG A 316 -13.00 16.97 15.57
CA ARG A 316 -12.81 16.93 17.02
C ARG A 316 -12.91 18.30 17.68
N GLY A 317 -12.70 19.35 16.90
CA GLY A 317 -12.82 20.72 17.38
C GLY A 317 -13.15 21.68 16.25
N PHE A 318 -13.92 22.71 16.58
CA PHE A 318 -14.23 23.80 15.68
C PHE A 318 -14.20 25.13 16.41
N TYR A 319 -13.53 26.12 15.83
CA TYR A 319 -13.34 27.46 16.39
C TYR A 319 -13.62 28.51 15.33
N LEU A 320 -14.30 29.62 15.75
CA LEU A 320 -14.47 30.80 14.92
C LEU A 320 -13.46 31.88 15.35
N THR A 321 -12.80 32.48 14.39
CA THR A 321 -11.78 33.53 14.62
C THR A 321 -12.11 34.75 13.77
N GLU A 322 -12.27 35.86 14.45
CA GLU A 322 -12.50 37.20 13.86
C GLU A 322 -11.18 37.99 13.79
N ILE A 323 -10.81 38.39 12.57
CA ILE A 323 -9.55 39.10 12.33
C ILE A 323 -9.88 40.47 11.74
N TYR A 324 -10.15 41.45 12.62
CA TYR A 324 -10.49 42.79 12.20
C TYR A 324 -9.29 43.77 12.23
N GLY A 325 -8.35 43.58 13.15
CA GLY A 325 -7.17 44.42 13.30
C GLY A 325 -5.92 43.84 12.58
N ASN A 326 -4.85 44.63 12.54
CA ASN A 326 -3.57 44.23 11.96
C ASN A 326 -2.66 43.46 12.95
N GLY A 327 -3.00 43.46 14.24
CA GLY A 327 -2.27 42.72 15.26
C GLY A 327 -2.60 41.22 15.23
N PRO A 328 -1.72 40.37 15.81
CA PRO A 328 -1.96 38.94 15.91
C PRO A 328 -3.16 38.64 16.81
N VAL A 329 -3.88 37.59 16.46
CA VAL A 329 -4.94 36.96 17.25
C VAL A 329 -4.38 35.68 17.85
N ASP A 330 -4.27 35.66 19.19
CA ASP A 330 -3.74 34.52 19.92
C ASP A 330 -4.88 33.83 20.69
N PHE A 331 -4.95 32.50 20.60
CA PHE A 331 -5.86 31.71 21.42
C PHE A 331 -5.32 30.30 21.66
N ARG A 332 -5.94 29.58 22.58
CA ARG A 332 -5.66 28.16 22.84
C ARG A 332 -6.86 27.28 22.52
N ALA A 333 -6.62 26.21 21.80
CA ALA A 333 -7.58 25.18 21.52
C ALA A 333 -7.27 23.93 22.38
N SER A 334 -8.29 23.39 23.06
CA SER A 334 -8.10 22.16 23.85
C SER A 334 -8.00 20.94 22.93
N ILE A 335 -7.00 20.09 23.18
CA ILE A 335 -6.79 18.79 22.51
C ILE A 335 -6.73 17.63 23.51
N ARG A 336 -7.10 17.87 24.78
CA ARG A 336 -7.02 16.90 25.87
C ARG A 336 -7.68 15.56 25.58
N ASN A 337 -8.84 15.58 24.90
CA ASN A 337 -9.63 14.38 24.62
C ASN A 337 -9.46 13.90 23.18
N PHE A 338 -8.40 14.31 22.49
CA PHE A 338 -8.11 13.82 21.15
C PHE A 338 -7.50 12.43 21.23
N PRO A 339 -7.91 11.50 20.35
CA PRO A 339 -7.22 10.24 20.26
C PRO A 339 -5.78 10.46 19.79
N PRO A 340 -4.82 9.63 20.24
CA PRO A 340 -3.43 9.77 19.83
C PRO A 340 -3.26 9.57 18.32
N GLY A 341 -2.56 10.50 17.67
CA GLY A 341 -2.30 10.41 16.24
C GLY A 341 -2.16 11.76 15.54
N VAL A 342 -1.89 11.67 14.23
CA VAL A 342 -1.79 12.86 13.38
C VAL A 342 -3.14 13.54 13.27
N THR A 343 -3.14 14.82 13.55
CA THR A 343 -4.31 15.70 13.50
C THR A 343 -4.06 16.81 12.49
N GLN A 344 -5.04 17.10 11.66
CA GLN A 344 -5.03 18.21 10.71
C GLN A 344 -5.78 19.40 11.29
N ALA A 345 -5.10 20.55 11.40
CA ALA A 345 -5.74 21.84 11.63
C ALA A 345 -5.97 22.51 10.27
N VAL A 346 -7.20 22.87 9.98
CA VAL A 346 -7.60 23.52 8.72
C VAL A 346 -8.21 24.88 9.05
N LEU A 347 -7.60 25.94 8.55
CA LEU A 347 -8.15 27.30 8.58
C LEU A 347 -8.84 27.55 7.24
N PHE A 348 -10.11 27.92 7.25
CA PHE A 348 -10.91 28.04 6.03
C PHE A 348 -11.85 29.25 6.06
N ASP A 349 -12.19 29.76 4.89
CA ASP A 349 -13.10 30.88 4.67
C ASP A 349 -14.58 30.47 4.62
N ALA A 350 -15.47 31.43 4.48
CA ALA A 350 -16.92 31.19 4.40
C ALA A 350 -17.34 30.40 3.15
N ASP A 351 -16.52 30.32 2.11
CA ASP A 351 -16.74 29.46 0.93
C ASP A 351 -16.21 28.04 1.15
N GLY A 352 -15.66 27.74 2.32
CA GLY A 352 -15.08 26.45 2.66
C GLY A 352 -13.68 26.23 2.07
N ARG A 353 -13.08 27.26 1.44
CA ARG A 353 -11.74 27.15 0.86
C ARG A 353 -10.69 27.21 1.95
N ILE A 354 -9.69 26.34 1.83
CA ILE A 354 -8.54 26.34 2.75
C ILE A 354 -7.75 27.64 2.59
N VAL A 355 -7.62 28.39 3.67
CA VAL A 355 -6.72 29.54 3.77
C VAL A 355 -5.33 29.05 4.19
N SER A 356 -5.28 28.11 5.13
CA SER A 356 -4.05 27.52 5.64
C SER A 356 -4.35 26.17 6.29
N ASP A 357 -3.42 25.20 6.20
CA ASP A 357 -3.59 23.93 6.90
C ASP A 357 -2.25 23.38 7.40
N ARG A 358 -2.30 22.56 8.45
CA ARG A 358 -1.12 21.98 9.09
C ARG A 358 -1.43 20.66 9.79
N LEU A 359 -0.48 19.74 9.73
CA LEU A 359 -0.51 18.53 10.54
C LEU A 359 0.25 18.73 11.87
N PHE A 360 -0.26 18.18 12.95
CA PHE A 360 0.42 18.06 14.23
C PHE A 360 0.04 16.73 14.89
N PHE A 361 0.79 16.30 15.89
CA PHE A 361 0.47 15.09 16.65
C PHE A 361 -0.28 15.47 17.93
N ALA A 362 -1.43 14.84 18.16
CA ALA A 362 -2.23 15.02 19.36
C ALA A 362 -2.27 13.74 20.19
N GLY A 363 -2.50 13.88 21.48
CA GLY A 363 -2.71 12.78 22.42
C GLY A 363 -1.42 12.01 22.78
N GLN A 364 -1.56 11.09 23.72
CA GLN A 364 -0.52 10.12 24.08
C GLN A 364 -0.95 8.75 23.57
N PRO A 365 -0.04 7.91 23.03
CA PRO A 365 -0.40 6.57 22.60
C PRO A 365 -0.99 5.73 23.75
N ASP A 366 -2.17 5.17 23.52
CA ASP A 366 -2.73 4.16 24.41
C ASP A 366 -1.99 2.84 24.13
N THR A 367 -1.06 2.48 24.99
CA THR A 367 -0.22 1.31 24.81
C THR A 367 -0.39 0.30 25.92
N VAL A 368 -0.38 -0.97 25.54
CA VAL A 368 -0.18 -2.07 26.47
C VAL A 368 1.28 -2.47 26.49
N SER A 369 1.80 -2.75 27.66
CA SER A 369 3.17 -3.23 27.84
C SER A 369 3.24 -4.73 27.58
N ILE A 370 4.18 -5.14 26.74
CA ILE A 370 4.47 -6.56 26.49
C ILE A 370 5.86 -6.85 27.04
N SER A 371 6.00 -7.89 27.82
CA SER A 371 7.30 -8.42 28.24
C SER A 371 7.47 -9.86 27.79
N ALA A 372 8.69 -10.22 27.39
CA ALA A 372 9.06 -11.58 27.02
C ALA A 372 10.22 -12.07 27.89
N ARG A 373 10.15 -13.30 28.31
CA ARG A 373 11.21 -13.95 29.07
C ARG A 373 11.53 -15.31 28.47
N THR A 374 12.78 -15.51 28.11
CA THR A 374 13.30 -16.80 27.66
C THR A 374 13.74 -17.63 28.86
N ASP A 375 13.67 -18.95 28.74
CA ASP A 375 14.11 -19.89 29.80
C ASP A 375 15.63 -19.95 29.95
N LYS A 376 16.40 -19.54 28.91
CA LYS A 376 17.85 -19.44 28.91
C LYS A 376 18.31 -18.11 28.32
N THR A 377 19.54 -17.70 28.63
CA THR A 377 20.17 -16.49 28.08
C THR A 377 20.86 -16.73 26.73
N ALA A 378 21.23 -17.99 26.44
CA ALA A 378 21.79 -18.44 25.18
C ALA A 378 21.42 -19.90 24.92
N TYR A 379 21.38 -20.27 23.67
CA TYR A 379 20.91 -21.57 23.21
C TYR A 379 21.96 -22.26 22.37
N LEU A 380 22.03 -23.60 22.50
CA LEU A 380 22.79 -24.47 21.61
C LEU A 380 21.93 -24.80 20.35
N PRO A 381 22.55 -25.28 19.27
CA PRO A 381 21.83 -25.83 18.13
C PRO A 381 20.79 -26.87 18.56
N PHE A 382 19.58 -26.75 18.00
CA PHE A 382 18.46 -27.67 18.22
C PHE A 382 17.89 -27.69 19.65
N ASP A 383 18.30 -26.77 20.52
CA ASP A 383 17.71 -26.63 21.84
C ASP A 383 16.22 -26.32 21.75
N SER A 384 15.43 -26.87 22.67
CA SER A 384 14.06 -26.38 22.89
C SER A 384 14.11 -25.01 23.55
N ILE A 385 13.41 -24.05 23.00
CA ILE A 385 13.27 -22.67 23.48
C ILE A 385 11.85 -22.47 24.03
N ARG A 386 11.77 -21.95 25.25
CA ARG A 386 10.52 -21.50 25.83
C ARG A 386 10.55 -19.99 25.99
N VAL A 387 9.48 -19.33 25.54
CA VAL A 387 9.27 -17.90 25.74
C VAL A 387 7.96 -17.70 26.51
N ASP A 388 8.08 -17.10 27.67
CA ASP A 388 6.92 -16.67 28.48
C ASP A 388 6.64 -15.21 28.18
N LEU A 389 5.41 -14.91 27.75
CA LEU A 389 4.92 -13.58 27.38
C LEU A 389 3.96 -13.08 28.46
N HIS A 390 4.00 -11.77 28.74
CA HIS A 390 3.07 -11.14 29.66
C HIS A 390 2.65 -9.78 29.13
N VAL A 391 1.34 -9.52 29.13
CA VAL A 391 0.72 -8.29 28.63
C VAL A 391 0.00 -7.57 29.77
N GLN A 392 0.26 -6.26 29.91
CA GLN A 392 -0.31 -5.43 30.97
C GLN A 392 -0.70 -4.06 30.39
N ASP A 393 -1.75 -3.44 30.96
CA ASP A 393 -2.08 -2.05 30.66
C ASP A 393 -1.14 -1.06 31.38
N ALA A 394 -1.42 0.24 31.22
CA ALA A 394 -0.62 1.30 31.83
C ALA A 394 -0.64 1.29 33.36
N GLU A 395 -1.69 0.72 33.96
CA GLU A 395 -1.85 0.57 35.41
C GLU A 395 -1.25 -0.74 35.93
N GLY A 396 -0.66 -1.57 35.05
CA GLY A 396 -0.07 -2.86 35.43
C GLY A 396 -1.09 -3.99 35.60
N ARG A 397 -2.33 -3.80 35.17
CA ARG A 397 -3.34 -4.85 35.17
C ARG A 397 -3.14 -5.80 33.99
N PRO A 398 -3.35 -7.12 34.19
CA PRO A 398 -3.20 -8.07 33.09
C PRO A 398 -4.23 -7.82 31.98
N VAL A 399 -3.82 -7.99 30.74
CA VAL A 399 -4.67 -7.80 29.55
C VAL A 399 -4.74 -9.11 28.76
N GLN A 400 -5.95 -9.62 28.58
CA GLN A 400 -6.20 -10.71 27.66
C GLN A 400 -6.22 -10.17 26.23
N ALA A 401 -5.26 -10.59 25.42
CA ALA A 401 -5.09 -10.09 24.05
C ALA A 401 -4.55 -11.17 23.11
N PRO A 402 -4.94 -11.16 21.83
CA PRO A 402 -4.30 -11.98 20.83
C PRO A 402 -3.04 -11.30 20.30
N LEU A 403 -1.95 -12.04 20.26
CA LEU A 403 -0.62 -11.61 19.88
C LEU A 403 -0.21 -12.20 18.54
N SER A 404 0.42 -11.44 17.68
CA SER A 404 1.23 -11.99 16.59
C SER A 404 2.69 -12.07 17.05
N VAL A 405 3.27 -13.26 17.00
CA VAL A 405 4.57 -13.56 17.55
C VAL A 405 5.50 -14.05 16.45
N SER A 406 6.61 -13.34 16.22
CA SER A 406 7.73 -13.77 15.40
C SER A 406 8.97 -13.99 16.28
N VAL A 407 9.60 -15.15 16.16
CA VAL A 407 10.92 -15.37 16.76
C VAL A 407 11.88 -15.80 15.65
N ARG A 408 13.04 -15.15 15.59
CA ARG A 408 13.95 -15.32 14.47
C ARG A 408 15.42 -15.28 14.88
N ASP A 409 16.25 -15.89 14.05
CA ASP A 409 17.68 -15.70 14.09
C ASP A 409 17.99 -14.32 13.50
N ALA A 410 18.37 -13.38 14.38
CA ALA A 410 18.61 -11.99 13.98
C ALA A 410 20.02 -11.76 13.44
N GLN A 411 20.85 -12.79 13.35
CA GLN A 411 22.16 -12.65 12.75
C GLN A 411 22.02 -12.22 11.29
N ASP A 412 22.72 -11.15 10.91
CA ASP A 412 22.64 -10.54 9.58
C ASP A 412 21.23 -10.04 9.18
N GLU A 413 20.41 -9.67 10.16
CA GLU A 413 19.05 -9.17 9.92
C GLU A 413 19.08 -7.76 9.32
N VAL A 414 18.13 -7.51 8.42
CA VAL A 414 17.83 -6.16 7.94
C VAL A 414 17.14 -5.37 9.05
N THR A 415 17.59 -4.14 9.30
CA THR A 415 17.03 -3.28 10.34
C THR A 415 15.52 -3.11 10.21
N ALA A 416 14.79 -3.45 11.28
CA ALA A 416 13.34 -3.22 11.36
C ALA A 416 13.06 -1.71 11.47
N ARG A 417 12.20 -1.19 10.59
CA ARG A 417 11.88 0.25 10.56
C ARG A 417 10.48 0.56 11.07
N HIS A 418 9.57 -0.38 11.07
CA HIS A 418 8.14 -0.18 11.26
C HIS A 418 7.57 -1.13 12.31
N SER A 419 6.52 -0.69 12.96
CA SER A 419 5.72 -1.47 13.91
C SER A 419 4.25 -1.10 13.79
N LEU A 420 3.38 -1.87 14.43
CA LEU A 420 1.94 -1.57 14.53
C LEU A 420 1.70 -0.14 15.06
N LEU A 421 2.47 0.27 16.07
CA LEU A 421 2.38 1.61 16.65
C LEU A 421 2.72 2.69 15.63
N THR A 422 3.89 2.58 14.99
CA THR A 422 4.37 3.61 14.06
C THR A 422 3.47 3.73 12.83
N ASP A 423 2.93 2.63 12.35
CA ASP A 423 2.08 2.64 11.16
C ASP A 423 0.68 3.18 11.45
N LEU A 424 0.02 2.73 12.51
CA LEU A 424 -1.35 3.18 12.81
C LEU A 424 -1.41 4.65 13.26
N LEU A 425 -0.36 5.14 13.96
CA LEU A 425 -0.38 6.49 14.51
C LEU A 425 0.31 7.54 13.64
N LEU A 426 1.23 7.15 12.75
CA LEU A 426 2.04 8.09 11.96
C LEU A 426 2.07 7.73 10.47
N MET A 427 2.61 6.57 10.09
CA MET A 427 2.93 6.28 8.68
C MET A 427 1.71 6.13 7.78
N SER A 428 0.56 5.68 8.33
CA SER A 428 -0.70 5.64 7.58
C SER A 428 -1.32 7.02 7.32
N GLU A 429 -0.86 8.05 8.02
CA GLU A 429 -1.41 9.41 7.95
C GLU A 429 -0.57 10.37 7.11
N ILE A 430 0.68 9.99 6.77
CA ILE A 430 1.63 10.79 6.01
C ILE A 430 2.12 10.03 4.78
N LYS A 431 2.77 10.73 3.85
CA LYS A 431 3.46 10.12 2.71
C LYS A 431 4.92 10.51 2.68
N GLY A 432 5.72 9.62 2.15
CA GLY A 432 7.15 9.80 2.01
C GLY A 432 7.95 8.85 2.89
N TYR A 433 9.25 8.90 2.71
CA TYR A 433 10.16 8.06 3.45
C TYR A 433 10.49 8.69 4.81
N VAL A 434 10.33 7.92 5.87
CA VAL A 434 10.81 8.23 7.22
C VAL A 434 11.77 7.12 7.61
N ARG A 435 13.03 7.45 7.85
CA ARG A 435 14.10 6.45 8.04
C ARG A 435 13.87 5.61 9.30
N ARG A 436 13.55 6.25 10.42
CA ARG A 436 13.35 5.62 11.72
C ARG A 436 12.07 6.10 12.40
N PRO A 437 10.88 5.67 11.94
CA PRO A 437 9.62 6.14 12.51
C PRO A 437 9.44 5.77 14.00
N ALA A 438 10.05 4.67 14.48
CA ALA A 438 10.01 4.26 15.88
C ALA A 438 10.66 5.30 16.80
N TRP A 439 11.73 5.97 16.34
CA TRP A 439 12.45 6.96 17.13
C TRP A 439 11.54 8.07 17.69
N TYR A 440 10.53 8.52 16.93
CA TYR A 440 9.62 9.58 17.37
C TYR A 440 8.75 9.19 18.59
N PHE A 441 8.69 7.90 18.91
CA PHE A 441 7.89 7.34 20.02
C PHE A 441 8.75 6.70 21.13
N GLU A 442 10.08 6.75 21.03
CA GLU A 442 10.98 6.20 22.06
C GLU A 442 10.92 6.99 23.36
N SER A 443 10.64 8.29 23.27
CA SER A 443 10.50 9.19 24.43
C SER A 443 9.48 10.28 24.14
N ASN A 444 8.81 10.74 25.21
CA ASN A 444 7.91 11.89 25.14
C ASN A 444 8.58 13.21 25.61
N ASP A 445 9.90 13.32 25.49
CA ASP A 445 10.63 14.55 25.82
C ASP A 445 10.43 15.63 24.75
N THR A 446 10.95 16.82 25.04
CA THR A 446 10.82 17.98 24.15
C THR A 446 11.50 17.78 22.80
N LEU A 447 12.61 17.04 22.76
CA LEU A 447 13.34 16.79 21.51
C LEU A 447 12.49 15.94 20.55
N HIS A 448 11.95 14.79 21.02
CA HIS A 448 11.14 13.90 20.21
C HIS A 448 9.85 14.57 19.74
N ARG A 449 9.16 15.31 20.64
CA ARG A 449 7.94 16.05 20.24
C ARG A 449 8.21 17.12 19.19
N ARG A 450 9.28 17.89 19.34
CA ARG A 450 9.65 18.92 18.34
C ARG A 450 10.10 18.31 17.03
N ALA A 451 10.85 17.22 17.07
CA ALA A 451 11.27 16.52 15.86
C ALA A 451 10.05 15.94 15.08
N LEU A 452 9.07 15.37 15.81
CA LEU A 452 7.82 14.90 15.22
C LEU A 452 7.01 16.06 14.61
N ASP A 453 6.96 17.21 15.29
CA ASP A 453 6.32 18.42 14.78
C ASP A 453 6.98 18.91 13.49
N HIS A 454 8.32 18.93 13.42
CA HIS A 454 9.06 19.29 12.20
C HIS A 454 8.79 18.31 11.05
N LEU A 455 8.74 17.00 11.33
CA LEU A 455 8.35 15.99 10.33
C LEU A 455 6.95 16.28 9.78
N LEU A 456 5.98 16.60 10.63
CA LEU A 456 4.60 16.87 10.23
C LEU A 456 4.44 18.20 9.48
N MET A 457 5.30 19.20 9.77
CA MET A 457 5.30 20.46 9.03
C MET A 457 5.73 20.32 7.57
N VAL A 458 6.66 19.42 7.26
CA VAL A 458 7.14 19.22 5.88
C VAL A 458 6.22 18.34 5.05
N GLN A 459 5.17 17.73 5.65
CA GLN A 459 4.23 16.86 4.95
C GLN A 459 3.20 17.65 4.16
N GLY A 460 3.22 17.49 2.84
CA GLY A 460 2.26 18.15 1.93
C GLY A 460 1.01 17.32 1.66
N TRP A 461 1.04 16.00 1.90
CA TRP A 461 -0.09 15.14 1.66
C TRP A 461 -1.03 15.08 2.86
N ARG A 462 -2.33 14.96 2.57
CA ARG A 462 -3.40 14.78 3.56
C ARG A 462 -4.17 13.51 3.26
N ARG A 463 -4.34 12.66 4.26
CA ARG A 463 -5.14 11.45 4.15
C ARG A 463 -6.62 11.78 3.93
N TYR A 464 -7.10 12.79 4.63
CA TYR A 464 -8.50 13.18 4.64
C TYR A 464 -8.72 14.40 3.75
N ASP A 465 -9.48 14.20 2.67
CA ASP A 465 -9.73 15.24 1.67
C ASP A 465 -10.76 16.24 2.18
N TRP A 466 -10.30 17.42 2.56
CA TRP A 466 -11.14 18.52 3.04
C TRP A 466 -12.27 18.88 2.07
N SER A 467 -11.97 18.99 0.78
CA SER A 467 -12.96 19.42 -0.22
C SER A 467 -14.17 18.49 -0.29
N ARG A 468 -13.94 17.19 -0.14
CA ARG A 468 -15.01 16.19 -0.06
C ARG A 468 -15.74 16.24 1.27
N GLN A 469 -14.98 16.32 2.38
CA GLN A 469 -15.56 16.33 3.71
C GLN A 469 -16.40 17.60 3.96
N ALA A 470 -15.93 18.76 3.54
CA ALA A 470 -16.63 20.04 3.68
C ALA A 470 -17.77 20.25 2.67
N GLY A 471 -18.03 19.26 1.80
CA GLY A 471 -19.14 19.31 0.84
C GLY A 471 -18.86 20.18 -0.39
N LEU A 472 -17.60 20.57 -0.65
CA LEU A 472 -17.24 21.38 -1.84
C LEU A 472 -17.20 20.54 -3.12
N THR A 473 -16.85 19.25 -2.99
CA THR A 473 -16.88 18.30 -4.09
C THR A 473 -17.77 17.10 -3.73
N PRO A 474 -18.55 16.58 -4.69
CA PRO A 474 -19.40 15.43 -4.43
C PRO A 474 -18.57 14.19 -4.10
N PHE A 475 -19.06 13.36 -3.20
CA PHE A 475 -18.51 12.05 -2.88
C PHE A 475 -19.51 10.96 -3.27
N GLU A 476 -19.05 9.99 -4.05
CA GLU A 476 -19.83 8.83 -4.45
C GLU A 476 -19.19 7.57 -3.86
N LEU A 477 -19.97 6.81 -3.10
CA LEU A 477 -19.55 5.52 -2.56
C LEU A 477 -19.62 4.45 -3.66
N LYS A 478 -18.50 4.21 -4.34
CA LYS A 478 -18.37 3.21 -5.43
C LYS A 478 -18.21 1.79 -4.93
N CYS A 479 -17.48 1.64 -3.84
CA CYS A 479 -17.15 0.35 -3.24
C CYS A 479 -17.66 0.32 -1.79
N PRO A 480 -18.88 -0.18 -1.53
CA PRO A 480 -19.35 -0.38 -0.15
C PRO A 480 -18.52 -1.45 0.57
N PRO A 481 -18.54 -1.50 1.92
CA PRO A 481 -17.86 -2.54 2.69
C PRO A 481 -18.35 -3.94 2.31
N GLU A 482 -17.44 -4.82 1.93
CA GLU A 482 -17.76 -6.20 1.55
C GLU A 482 -18.02 -7.05 2.80
N GLN A 483 -19.15 -7.77 2.81
CA GLN A 483 -19.55 -8.65 3.91
C GLN A 483 -19.23 -10.13 3.63
N GLY A 484 -18.32 -10.39 2.73
CA GLY A 484 -17.91 -11.71 2.21
C GLY A 484 -17.39 -11.51 0.80
N ILE A 485 -17.14 -12.60 0.08
CA ILE A 485 -16.78 -12.53 -1.33
C ILE A 485 -18.02 -12.16 -2.14
N GLU A 486 -18.00 -11.01 -2.77
CA GLU A 486 -19.11 -10.50 -3.56
C GLU A 486 -18.83 -10.65 -5.06
N VAL A 487 -19.74 -11.35 -5.74
CA VAL A 487 -19.76 -11.44 -7.20
C VAL A 487 -20.80 -10.46 -7.72
N ARG A 488 -20.35 -9.47 -8.48
CA ARG A 488 -21.20 -8.42 -9.06
C ARG A 488 -21.16 -8.46 -10.56
N GLY A 489 -22.21 -7.97 -11.17
CA GLY A 489 -22.28 -7.87 -12.62
C GLY A 489 -23.59 -7.27 -13.12
N GLN A 490 -23.78 -7.35 -14.42
CA GLN A 490 -24.94 -6.78 -15.11
C GLN A 490 -25.45 -7.73 -16.17
N VAL A 491 -26.76 -7.86 -16.29
CA VAL A 491 -27.40 -8.54 -17.40
C VAL A 491 -27.78 -7.54 -18.46
N VAL A 492 -27.33 -7.76 -19.70
CA VAL A 492 -27.59 -6.89 -20.84
C VAL A 492 -28.16 -7.67 -22.02
N SER A 493 -28.84 -6.96 -22.91
CA SER A 493 -29.34 -7.58 -24.17
C SER A 493 -28.21 -7.92 -25.12
N MET A 494 -28.35 -8.99 -25.92
CA MET A 494 -27.33 -9.46 -26.86
C MET A 494 -26.97 -8.46 -27.94
N VAL A 495 -27.95 -7.71 -28.48
CA VAL A 495 -27.75 -6.92 -29.70
C VAL A 495 -27.32 -5.48 -29.42
N ARG A 496 -27.75 -4.87 -28.32
CA ARG A 496 -27.50 -3.45 -28.03
C ARG A 496 -26.86 -3.19 -26.68
N SER A 497 -26.46 -4.23 -25.98
CA SER A 497 -25.92 -4.15 -24.62
C SER A 497 -26.77 -3.29 -23.65
N LYS A 498 -28.09 -3.23 -23.88
CA LYS A 498 -28.99 -2.48 -23.00
C LYS A 498 -29.20 -3.25 -21.69
N PRO A 499 -29.14 -2.60 -20.53
CA PRO A 499 -29.45 -3.20 -19.24
C PRO A 499 -30.82 -3.90 -19.24
N GLN A 500 -30.91 -5.05 -18.56
CA GLN A 500 -32.13 -5.85 -18.48
C GLN A 500 -32.57 -6.00 -17.03
N ALA A 501 -33.63 -5.28 -16.66
CA ALA A 501 -34.23 -5.34 -15.33
C ALA A 501 -35.12 -6.56 -15.14
N GLY A 502 -35.25 -7.02 -13.89
CA GLY A 502 -36.18 -8.10 -13.53
C GLY A 502 -35.84 -9.42 -14.19
N ILE A 503 -34.55 -9.72 -14.35
CA ILE A 503 -34.06 -11.02 -14.82
C ILE A 503 -33.73 -11.88 -13.60
N ASP A 504 -34.29 -13.08 -13.56
CA ASP A 504 -33.97 -14.07 -12.53
C ASP A 504 -32.66 -14.76 -12.89
N LEU A 505 -31.70 -14.72 -11.97
CA LEU A 505 -30.42 -15.37 -12.09
C LEU A 505 -30.31 -16.52 -11.09
N THR A 506 -29.85 -17.66 -11.56
CA THR A 506 -29.45 -18.78 -10.73
C THR A 506 -27.92 -18.88 -10.77
N ALA A 507 -27.28 -18.76 -9.62
CA ALA A 507 -25.86 -19.02 -9.45
C ALA A 507 -25.66 -20.44 -8.88
N ALA A 508 -24.92 -21.27 -9.57
CA ALA A 508 -24.51 -22.58 -9.08
C ALA A 508 -22.98 -22.59 -8.92
N LEU A 509 -22.53 -22.80 -7.70
CA LEU A 509 -21.12 -22.98 -7.34
C LEU A 509 -20.85 -24.48 -7.19
N MET A 510 -19.85 -25.00 -7.89
CA MET A 510 -19.52 -26.42 -7.90
C MET A 510 -18.02 -26.61 -7.67
N LYS A 511 -17.65 -27.46 -6.71
CA LYS A 511 -16.28 -27.87 -6.45
C LYS A 511 -16.20 -29.38 -6.50
N ARG A 512 -15.33 -29.90 -7.38
CA ARG A 512 -15.06 -31.33 -7.45
C ARG A 512 -14.00 -31.69 -6.40
N ASP A 513 -14.28 -32.70 -5.60
CA ASP A 513 -13.30 -33.17 -4.64
C ASP A 513 -12.15 -33.87 -5.37
N THR A 514 -10.92 -33.51 -5.08
CA THR A 514 -9.70 -34.07 -5.67
C THR A 514 -9.25 -35.38 -4.99
N THR A 515 -9.90 -35.76 -3.89
CA THR A 515 -9.55 -36.95 -3.09
C THR A 515 -10.13 -38.28 -3.61
N GLY A 516 -10.71 -38.28 -4.81
CA GLY A 516 -11.13 -39.52 -5.48
C GLY A 516 -12.51 -40.09 -5.11
N THR A 517 -13.21 -39.42 -4.19
CA THR A 517 -14.64 -39.69 -3.95
C THR A 517 -15.48 -38.78 -4.85
N ASP A 518 -16.49 -39.38 -5.54
CA ASP A 518 -17.37 -38.64 -6.50
C ASP A 518 -18.25 -37.56 -5.86
N ASN A 519 -17.82 -36.96 -4.76
CA ASN A 519 -18.52 -35.90 -4.05
C ASN A 519 -18.27 -34.53 -4.68
N THR A 520 -19.24 -34.07 -5.46
CA THR A 520 -19.29 -32.69 -5.94
C THR A 520 -20.06 -31.83 -4.94
N GLN A 521 -19.38 -30.93 -4.28
CA GLN A 521 -20.06 -29.91 -3.46
C GLN A 521 -20.75 -28.91 -4.39
N THR A 522 -22.05 -28.69 -4.17
CA THR A 522 -22.85 -27.75 -4.98
C THR A 522 -23.59 -26.80 -4.07
N MET A 523 -23.47 -25.49 -4.34
CA MET A 523 -24.26 -24.44 -3.71
C MET A 523 -25.05 -23.71 -4.77
N ILE A 524 -26.35 -23.49 -4.54
CA ILE A 524 -27.24 -22.79 -5.48
C ILE A 524 -27.86 -21.59 -4.80
N SER A 525 -27.83 -20.45 -5.48
CA SER A 525 -28.48 -19.21 -5.05
C SER A 525 -29.26 -18.59 -6.19
N THR A 526 -30.42 -18.01 -5.90
CA THR A 526 -31.25 -17.31 -6.87
C THR A 526 -31.45 -15.87 -6.45
N PHE A 527 -31.39 -14.94 -7.40
CA PHE A 527 -31.56 -13.52 -7.18
C PHE A 527 -32.05 -12.85 -8.47
N THR A 528 -32.56 -11.62 -8.38
CA THR A 528 -33.14 -10.91 -9.52
C THR A 528 -32.37 -9.61 -9.76
N THR A 529 -32.20 -9.21 -11.03
CA THR A 529 -31.52 -7.97 -11.38
C THR A 529 -32.36 -6.74 -11.02
N ASP A 530 -31.69 -5.66 -10.61
CA ASP A 530 -32.29 -4.35 -10.32
C ASP A 530 -32.79 -3.62 -11.60
N SER A 531 -33.29 -2.38 -11.43
CA SER A 531 -33.77 -1.54 -12.53
C SER A 531 -32.73 -1.20 -13.60
N LEU A 532 -31.44 -1.30 -13.25
CA LEU A 532 -30.29 -1.10 -14.14
C LEU A 532 -29.70 -2.42 -14.64
N GLY A 533 -30.39 -3.55 -14.42
CA GLY A 533 -29.92 -4.87 -14.81
C GLY A 533 -28.73 -5.39 -13.99
N ARG A 534 -28.40 -4.77 -12.87
CA ARG A 534 -27.27 -5.15 -12.01
C ARG A 534 -27.68 -6.26 -11.05
N PHE A 535 -26.72 -7.07 -10.69
CA PHE A 535 -26.87 -8.09 -9.66
C PHE A 535 -25.64 -8.14 -8.76
N ALA A 536 -25.84 -8.62 -7.55
CA ALA A 536 -24.76 -8.96 -6.61
C ALA A 536 -25.21 -10.16 -5.79
N PHE A 537 -24.32 -11.14 -5.60
CA PHE A 537 -24.54 -12.19 -4.60
C PHE A 537 -23.26 -12.40 -3.80
N ARG A 538 -23.40 -12.96 -2.61
CA ARG A 538 -22.32 -13.17 -1.65
C ARG A 538 -22.12 -14.64 -1.41
N THR A 539 -20.87 -15.02 -1.20
CA THR A 539 -20.46 -16.35 -0.80
C THR A 539 -19.24 -16.27 0.11
N ASP A 540 -19.04 -17.29 0.94
CA ASP A 540 -17.91 -17.42 1.87
C ASP A 540 -17.13 -18.73 1.60
N VAL A 541 -17.01 -19.10 0.34
CA VAL A 541 -16.32 -20.33 -0.07
C VAL A 541 -14.80 -20.16 -0.01
N GLU A 542 -14.10 -21.27 0.21
CA GLU A 542 -12.63 -21.32 0.21
C GLU A 542 -12.10 -22.05 -1.03
N GLY A 543 -11.00 -21.53 -1.59
CA GLY A 543 -10.35 -22.09 -2.77
C GLY A 543 -11.15 -21.85 -4.04
N ARG A 544 -10.88 -22.64 -5.08
CA ARG A 544 -11.45 -22.46 -6.42
C ARG A 544 -12.76 -23.21 -6.60
N TRP A 545 -13.76 -22.53 -7.13
CA TRP A 545 -15.06 -23.05 -7.46
C TRP A 545 -15.44 -22.76 -8.91
N ASN A 546 -16.13 -23.67 -9.56
CA ASN A 546 -16.78 -23.41 -10.84
C ASN A 546 -18.11 -22.68 -10.58
N LEU A 547 -18.28 -21.50 -11.15
CA LEU A 547 -19.49 -20.70 -11.06
C LEU A 547 -20.25 -20.78 -12.39
N VAL A 548 -21.50 -21.18 -12.33
CA VAL A 548 -22.44 -21.13 -13.46
C VAL A 548 -23.56 -20.17 -13.11
N LEU A 549 -23.71 -19.12 -13.91
CA LEU A 549 -24.82 -18.19 -13.82
C LEU A 549 -25.80 -18.48 -14.97
N ALA A 550 -27.06 -18.66 -14.67
CA ALA A 550 -28.11 -18.87 -15.66
C ALA A 550 -29.21 -17.79 -15.52
N ALA A 551 -29.53 -17.12 -16.62
CA ALA A 551 -30.53 -16.06 -16.67
C ALA A 551 -31.85 -16.58 -17.23
N THR A 552 -32.93 -16.31 -16.51
CA THR A 552 -34.31 -16.62 -16.94
C THR A 552 -35.19 -15.38 -16.76
N LYS A 553 -36.26 -15.30 -17.58
CA LYS A 553 -37.32 -14.30 -17.41
C LYS A 553 -38.66 -15.00 -17.46
N ASN A 554 -39.44 -14.87 -16.38
CA ASN A 554 -40.73 -15.59 -16.25
C ASN A 554 -40.58 -17.11 -16.49
N GLY A 555 -39.54 -17.72 -15.94
CA GLY A 555 -39.27 -19.17 -16.07
C GLY A 555 -38.78 -19.63 -17.46
N LYS A 556 -38.62 -18.72 -18.41
CA LYS A 556 -38.13 -19.06 -19.77
C LYS A 556 -36.70 -18.60 -19.98
N LYS A 557 -35.82 -19.45 -20.50
CA LYS A 557 -34.49 -19.05 -20.94
C LYS A 557 -34.60 -17.98 -22.02
N LYS A 558 -33.86 -16.92 -21.89
CA LYS A 558 -33.76 -15.85 -22.88
C LYS A 558 -32.30 -15.56 -23.21
N ASP A 559 -32.10 -15.06 -24.43
CA ASP A 559 -30.77 -14.66 -24.92
C ASP A 559 -30.31 -13.36 -24.30
N HIS A 560 -29.78 -13.43 -23.07
CA HIS A 560 -29.17 -12.34 -22.35
C HIS A 560 -27.66 -12.58 -22.21
N ARG A 561 -26.87 -11.51 -22.21
CA ARG A 561 -25.46 -11.54 -21.88
C ARG A 561 -25.26 -11.18 -20.41
N ILE A 562 -24.60 -12.05 -19.65
CA ILE A 562 -24.24 -11.82 -18.26
C ILE A 562 -22.79 -11.29 -18.26
N VAL A 563 -22.60 -10.06 -17.83
CA VAL A 563 -21.29 -9.41 -17.72
C VAL A 563 -20.94 -9.33 -16.25
N LEU A 564 -19.80 -9.88 -15.86
CA LEU A 564 -19.27 -9.75 -14.51
C LEU A 564 -18.46 -8.47 -14.39
N ASP A 565 -18.53 -7.84 -13.24
CA ASP A 565 -17.69 -6.69 -12.92
C ASP A 565 -16.22 -7.13 -12.86
N ARG A 566 -15.34 -6.30 -13.40
CA ARG A 566 -13.91 -6.56 -13.34
C ARG A 566 -13.41 -6.45 -11.91
N LEU A 567 -12.58 -7.38 -11.51
CA LEU A 567 -11.82 -7.26 -10.29
C LEU A 567 -10.74 -6.18 -10.51
N PHE A 568 -10.78 -5.15 -9.69
CA PHE A 568 -9.90 -4.00 -9.78
C PHE A 568 -8.79 -4.11 -8.75
N SER A 569 -7.55 -3.87 -9.16
CA SER A 569 -6.41 -3.68 -8.28
C SER A 569 -5.90 -2.25 -8.40
N PRO A 570 -5.52 -1.60 -7.28
CA PRO A 570 -5.02 -0.22 -7.32
C PRO A 570 -3.77 -0.09 -8.18
N THR A 571 -3.55 1.10 -8.73
CA THR A 571 -2.32 1.41 -9.49
C THR A 571 -1.11 1.29 -8.57
N PRO A 572 -0.04 0.60 -9.00
CA PRO A 572 1.17 0.49 -8.21
C PRO A 572 1.85 1.85 -8.00
N ARG A 573 2.28 2.12 -6.75
CA ARG A 573 2.97 3.36 -6.43
C ARG A 573 4.42 3.39 -6.94
N PRO A 574 5.01 4.57 -7.20
CA PRO A 574 6.45 4.67 -7.43
C PRO A 574 7.22 4.42 -6.12
N TYR A 575 8.40 3.79 -6.23
CA TYR A 575 9.29 3.56 -5.09
C TYR A 575 10.25 4.75 -4.89
N PRO A 576 10.30 5.36 -3.70
CA PRO A 576 11.38 6.26 -3.33
C PRO A 576 12.70 5.48 -3.22
N LEU A 577 13.80 6.05 -3.74
CA LEU A 577 15.12 5.41 -3.68
C LEU A 577 15.53 5.10 -2.23
N ALA A 578 15.20 5.98 -1.29
CA ALA A 578 15.50 5.80 0.12
C ALA A 578 14.81 4.57 0.76
N GLU A 579 13.65 4.14 0.27
CA GLU A 579 12.99 2.91 0.75
C GLU A 579 13.68 1.63 0.28
N MET A 580 14.51 1.73 -0.76
CA MET A 580 15.22 0.58 -1.34
C MET A 580 16.62 0.38 -0.74
N GLN A 581 16.95 1.09 0.31
CA GLN A 581 18.21 0.89 1.03
C GLN A 581 18.06 -0.21 2.06
N VAL A 582 19.09 -1.07 2.13
CA VAL A 582 19.19 -2.16 3.10
C VAL A 582 20.21 -1.74 4.15
N GLU A 583 19.78 -1.63 5.39
CA GLU A 583 20.64 -1.44 6.56
C GLU A 583 20.65 -2.73 7.36
N VAL A 584 21.83 -3.22 7.71
CA VAL A 584 21.98 -4.40 8.58
C VAL A 584 21.98 -3.95 10.03
N ASP A 585 21.33 -4.70 10.90
CA ASP A 585 21.32 -4.40 12.33
C ASP A 585 22.67 -4.79 12.96
N GLU A 586 23.56 -3.80 13.15
CA GLU A 586 24.89 -3.99 13.73
C GLU A 586 24.85 -4.58 15.16
N LYS A 587 23.76 -4.33 15.91
CA LYS A 587 23.61 -4.91 17.26
C LYS A 587 23.36 -6.41 17.20
N ALA A 588 22.74 -6.90 16.15
CA ALA A 588 22.52 -8.32 15.95
C ALA A 588 23.81 -9.04 15.50
N THR A 589 24.67 -8.36 14.75
CA THR A 589 25.94 -8.91 14.24
C THR A 589 27.05 -8.91 15.29
N SER A 590 27.02 -8.05 16.32
CA SER A 590 28.06 -7.97 17.35
C SER A 590 28.24 -9.23 18.22
N TYR A 591 27.37 -10.22 18.09
CA TYR A 591 27.48 -11.51 18.75
C TYR A 591 28.15 -12.60 17.88
N ALA A 592 28.36 -12.31 16.62
CA ALA A 592 29.20 -13.14 15.77
C ALA A 592 30.67 -12.69 15.98
N ASP A 593 31.38 -13.43 16.80
CA ASP A 593 32.78 -13.19 17.17
C ASP A 593 33.63 -12.77 15.97
N THR A 594 34.28 -11.62 16.14
CA THR A 594 35.66 -11.32 15.67
C THR A 594 36.22 -12.13 14.48
N LEU A 595 35.63 -12.14 13.33
CA LEU A 595 36.32 -12.42 12.06
C LEU A 595 35.46 -11.98 10.88
N GLN A 596 35.58 -10.76 10.51
CA GLN A 596 35.70 -10.19 9.16
C GLN A 596 35.00 -8.79 9.02
N PRO A 597 35.63 -7.86 8.33
CA PRO A 597 35.13 -6.52 8.18
C PRO A 597 33.99 -6.45 7.13
N GLY A 598 32.91 -5.80 7.55
CA GLY A 598 32.00 -5.12 6.67
C GLY A 598 31.26 -5.97 5.64
N ALA A 599 30.00 -6.31 5.92
CA ALA A 599 29.07 -6.61 4.83
C ALA A 599 29.09 -5.43 3.82
N PRO A 600 29.19 -5.69 2.52
CA PRO A 600 29.20 -4.60 1.54
C PRO A 600 27.88 -3.84 1.66
N GLU A 601 27.99 -2.57 1.99
CA GLU A 601 26.93 -1.60 1.77
C GLU A 601 26.44 -1.79 0.32
N ILE A 602 25.18 -2.13 0.11
CA ILE A 602 24.64 -2.18 -1.25
C ILE A 602 24.71 -0.76 -1.77
N ASN A 603 25.76 -0.48 -2.52
CA ASN A 603 25.98 0.82 -3.12
C ASN A 603 24.98 0.99 -4.26
N LEU A 604 23.94 1.75 -4.00
CA LEU A 604 22.91 2.07 -4.99
C LEU A 604 23.51 2.78 -6.22
N ASP A 605 24.64 3.47 -6.05
CA ASP A 605 25.40 4.07 -7.17
C ASP A 605 25.92 3.02 -8.13
N SER A 606 26.43 1.89 -7.62
CA SER A 606 26.89 0.80 -8.48
C SER A 606 25.73 0.15 -9.22
N LEU A 607 24.57 0.02 -8.56
CA LEU A 607 23.35 -0.48 -9.19
C LEU A 607 22.87 0.45 -10.31
N LEU A 608 22.85 1.75 -10.06
CA LEU A 608 22.43 2.76 -11.05
C LEU A 608 23.45 2.88 -12.20
N THR A 609 24.74 2.77 -11.91
CA THR A 609 25.81 2.80 -12.93
C THR A 609 25.72 1.58 -13.86
N VAL A 610 25.55 0.39 -13.30
CA VAL A 610 25.34 -0.85 -14.09
C VAL A 610 24.07 -0.74 -14.95
N TYR A 611 23.02 -0.11 -14.45
CA TYR A 611 21.81 0.16 -15.21
C TYR A 611 22.08 1.13 -16.38
N GLU A 612 22.75 2.25 -16.13
CA GLU A 612 23.13 3.21 -17.17
C GLU A 612 24.03 2.59 -18.25
N ASP A 613 24.99 1.76 -17.84
CA ASP A 613 25.87 1.03 -18.75
C ASP A 613 25.12 -0.06 -19.54
N SER A 614 24.16 -0.73 -18.92
CA SER A 614 23.27 -1.68 -19.61
C SER A 614 22.42 -0.97 -20.65
N LEU A 615 21.85 0.20 -20.33
CA LEU A 615 21.10 1.00 -21.29
C LEU A 615 21.97 1.53 -22.44
N ARG A 616 23.22 1.92 -22.19
CA ARG A 616 24.16 2.32 -23.21
C ARG A 616 24.50 1.18 -24.16
N ARG A 617 24.77 -0.02 -23.63
CA ARG A 617 25.07 -1.21 -24.44
C ARG A 617 23.88 -1.69 -25.28
N THR A 618 22.65 -1.45 -24.85
CA THR A 618 21.44 -1.84 -25.57
C THR A 618 20.97 -0.80 -26.58
N GLY A 619 21.66 0.34 -26.73
CA GLY A 619 21.34 1.38 -27.71
C GLY A 619 20.00 2.07 -27.46
N VAL A 620 19.41 1.93 -26.28
CA VAL A 620 18.10 2.50 -25.94
C VAL A 620 18.19 4.01 -25.69
N HIS A 621 19.40 4.53 -25.43
CA HIS A 621 19.62 5.97 -25.19
C HIS A 621 19.49 6.87 -26.42
N ASP A 622 19.69 6.33 -27.62
CA ASP A 622 19.75 7.16 -28.86
C ASP A 622 18.38 7.41 -29.52
N LYS A 623 17.27 6.90 -28.94
CA LYS A 623 15.92 7.05 -29.55
C LYS A 623 14.88 7.75 -28.66
N VAL A 624 15.29 8.53 -27.69
CA VAL A 624 14.35 9.45 -27.03
C VAL A 624 14.34 10.77 -27.83
N HIS A 625 13.71 10.74 -28.99
CA HIS A 625 13.29 11.97 -29.63
C HIS A 625 12.21 12.65 -28.78
N ARG A 626 12.49 13.91 -28.39
CA ARG A 626 11.44 14.82 -27.91
C ARG A 626 10.41 14.95 -29.04
N LEU A 627 9.28 14.28 -28.89
CA LEU A 627 8.11 14.55 -29.69
C LEU A 627 7.62 15.95 -29.34
N ARG A 628 7.72 16.89 -30.27
CA ARG A 628 6.83 18.05 -30.34
C ARG A 628 5.41 17.50 -30.29
N GLU A 629 4.50 18.24 -29.65
CA GLU A 629 3.06 17.99 -29.68
C GLU A 629 2.66 17.72 -31.17
N VAL A 630 2.54 16.44 -31.49
CA VAL A 630 1.98 16.00 -32.74
C VAL A 630 0.53 15.69 -32.42
N VAL A 631 -0.34 16.51 -32.97
CA VAL A 631 -1.73 16.11 -33.20
C VAL A 631 -1.65 14.82 -33.99
N VAL A 632 -1.78 13.69 -33.28
CA VAL A 632 -1.82 12.37 -33.88
C VAL A 632 -3.22 12.23 -34.50
N THR A 633 -3.35 12.68 -35.73
CA THR A 633 -4.26 11.96 -36.61
C THR A 633 -3.67 10.57 -36.72
N ALA A 634 -4.25 9.63 -35.97
CA ALA A 634 -3.82 8.24 -35.93
C ALA A 634 -3.90 7.69 -37.36
N LYS A 635 -2.79 7.71 -38.09
CA LYS A 635 -2.60 6.74 -39.17
C LYS A 635 -2.74 5.38 -38.49
N LYS A 636 -3.84 4.69 -38.75
CA LYS A 636 -4.02 3.28 -38.40
C LYS A 636 -2.73 2.55 -38.71
N ARG A 637 -1.93 2.24 -37.71
CA ARG A 637 -0.79 1.35 -37.80
C ARG A 637 -1.36 0.10 -38.47
N ASN A 638 -0.76 -0.34 -39.52
CA ASN A 638 -1.31 -1.43 -40.33
C ASN A 638 -1.13 -2.73 -39.50
N ARG A 639 -2.08 -3.01 -38.60
CA ARG A 639 -2.12 -4.23 -37.78
C ARG A 639 -1.93 -5.50 -38.63
N ALA A 640 -2.26 -5.44 -39.90
CA ALA A 640 -2.06 -6.53 -40.84
C ALA A 640 -0.58 -6.90 -41.02
N HIS A 641 0.34 -5.93 -40.91
CA HIS A 641 1.78 -6.20 -41.07
C HIS A 641 2.35 -6.91 -39.81
N ASP A 642 1.97 -6.43 -38.65
CA ASP A 642 2.43 -7.05 -37.37
C ASP A 642 1.88 -8.47 -37.22
N ILE A 643 0.64 -8.70 -37.63
CA ILE A 643 0.00 -10.03 -37.68
C ILE A 643 0.70 -10.92 -38.72
N TYR A 644 1.09 -10.37 -39.87
CA TYR A 644 1.77 -11.11 -40.91
C TYR A 644 3.18 -11.55 -40.50
N GLU A 645 3.93 -10.68 -39.80
CA GLU A 645 5.23 -11.03 -39.22
C GLU A 645 5.11 -12.09 -38.10
N ALA A 646 4.11 -11.98 -37.24
CA ALA A 646 3.85 -12.99 -36.21
C ALA A 646 3.46 -14.35 -36.83
N ARG A 647 2.64 -14.35 -37.87
CA ARG A 647 2.26 -15.58 -38.62
C ARG A 647 3.45 -16.30 -39.24
N ARG A 648 4.47 -15.60 -39.69
CA ARG A 648 5.70 -16.21 -40.23
C ARG A 648 6.52 -16.96 -39.17
N LYS A 649 6.43 -16.50 -37.91
CA LYS A 649 7.18 -17.06 -36.78
C LYS A 649 6.35 -18.02 -35.90
N SER A 650 5.03 -18.10 -36.11
CA SER A 650 4.17 -18.95 -35.32
C SER A 650 4.14 -20.37 -35.89
N VAL A 651 4.12 -21.34 -34.98
CA VAL A 651 3.90 -22.74 -35.31
C VAL A 651 2.43 -22.98 -35.59
N THR A 652 1.54 -22.35 -34.79
CA THR A 652 0.10 -22.53 -34.88
C THR A 652 -0.64 -21.21 -34.58
N TYR A 653 -1.77 -21.01 -35.27
CA TYR A 653 -2.67 -19.88 -35.07
C TYR A 653 -4.08 -20.37 -34.75
N TYR A 654 -4.73 -19.74 -33.79
CA TYR A 654 -6.11 -19.97 -33.42
C TYR A 654 -6.92 -18.68 -33.46
N ASP A 655 -8.10 -18.73 -34.10
CA ASP A 655 -9.17 -17.77 -33.90
C ASP A 655 -9.99 -18.24 -32.68
N VAL A 656 -9.92 -17.53 -31.57
CA VAL A 656 -10.48 -18.00 -30.30
C VAL A 656 -12.00 -18.14 -30.37
N ALA A 657 -12.70 -17.26 -31.09
CA ALA A 657 -14.15 -17.35 -31.21
C ALA A 657 -14.58 -18.64 -31.94
N ALA A 658 -13.87 -19.02 -33.01
CA ALA A 658 -14.14 -20.26 -33.76
C ALA A 658 -13.80 -21.51 -32.94
N GLU A 659 -12.69 -21.48 -32.19
CA GLU A 659 -12.28 -22.61 -31.34
C GLU A 659 -13.24 -22.81 -30.16
N MET A 660 -13.72 -21.72 -29.54
CA MET A 660 -14.70 -21.79 -28.46
C MET A 660 -16.05 -22.35 -28.92
N ASP A 661 -16.48 -22.00 -30.15
CA ASP A 661 -17.69 -22.62 -30.76
C ASP A 661 -17.48 -24.14 -30.92
N ASP A 662 -16.32 -24.59 -31.44
CA ASP A 662 -15.99 -26.01 -31.63
C ASP A 662 -15.88 -26.76 -30.27
N ILE A 663 -15.26 -26.20 -29.26
CA ILE A 663 -15.17 -26.79 -27.92
C ILE A 663 -16.55 -26.91 -27.28
N THR A 664 -17.40 -25.90 -27.46
CA THR A 664 -18.79 -25.91 -26.96
C THR A 664 -19.62 -26.97 -27.65
N ASP A 665 -19.51 -27.11 -28.96
CA ASP A 665 -20.21 -28.11 -29.77
C ASP A 665 -19.81 -29.56 -29.41
N ARG A 666 -18.56 -29.77 -28.97
CA ARG A 666 -18.07 -31.04 -28.45
C ARG A 666 -18.47 -31.32 -26.99
N ASN A 667 -19.29 -30.46 -26.39
CA ASN A 667 -19.76 -30.56 -25.00
C ASN A 667 -18.64 -30.57 -23.94
N LYS A 668 -17.50 -29.99 -24.25
CA LYS A 668 -16.39 -29.85 -23.32
C LYS A 668 -16.57 -28.56 -22.48
N PHE A 669 -16.55 -28.69 -21.17
CA PHE A 669 -16.63 -27.54 -20.29
C PHE A 669 -15.24 -26.90 -20.17
N VAL A 670 -15.13 -25.67 -20.62
CA VAL A 670 -13.91 -24.84 -20.47
C VAL A 670 -14.12 -23.68 -19.48
N GLY A 671 -15.37 -23.26 -19.32
CA GLY A 671 -15.67 -22.05 -18.50
C GLY A 671 -14.99 -20.81 -19.09
N ASP A 672 -14.43 -19.98 -18.22
CA ASP A 672 -13.55 -18.85 -18.57
C ASP A 672 -12.06 -19.19 -18.29
N ASP A 673 -11.71 -20.46 -18.23
CA ASP A 673 -10.36 -20.89 -17.92
C ASP A 673 -9.49 -20.95 -19.17
N PHE A 674 -8.51 -20.08 -19.22
CA PHE A 674 -7.56 -20.01 -20.33
C PHE A 674 -6.74 -21.30 -20.48
N ASN A 675 -6.25 -21.86 -19.37
CA ASN A 675 -5.42 -23.08 -19.44
C ASN A 675 -6.22 -24.28 -19.94
N GLU A 676 -7.46 -24.44 -19.47
CA GLU A 676 -8.36 -25.50 -19.97
C GLU A 676 -8.68 -25.29 -21.44
N MET A 677 -8.91 -24.08 -21.89
CA MET A 677 -9.09 -23.77 -23.30
C MET A 677 -7.88 -24.19 -24.11
N MET A 678 -6.67 -23.83 -23.70
CA MET A 678 -5.42 -24.15 -24.40
C MET A 678 -5.22 -25.68 -24.53
N VAL A 679 -5.46 -26.45 -23.48
CA VAL A 679 -5.36 -27.91 -23.49
C VAL A 679 -6.40 -28.55 -24.41
N ASN A 680 -7.60 -27.97 -24.45
CA ASN A 680 -8.66 -28.49 -25.36
C ASN A 680 -8.38 -28.13 -26.83
N MET A 681 -7.70 -27.00 -27.09
CA MET A 681 -7.35 -26.58 -28.45
C MET A 681 -6.15 -27.32 -29.01
N ASN A 682 -5.15 -27.61 -28.15
CA ASN A 682 -3.90 -28.22 -28.64
C ASN A 682 -3.37 -29.26 -27.63
N PRO A 683 -3.23 -30.56 -28.06
CA PRO A 683 -2.83 -31.65 -27.19
C PRO A 683 -1.37 -31.57 -26.68
N HIS A 684 -0.55 -30.67 -27.21
CA HIS A 684 0.80 -30.41 -26.68
C HIS A 684 0.79 -29.65 -25.39
N PHE A 685 -0.32 -28.98 -25.02
CA PHE A 685 -0.48 -28.30 -23.76
C PHE A 685 -0.94 -29.25 -22.66
N GLN A 686 -0.43 -29.04 -21.48
CA GLN A 686 -0.77 -29.76 -20.25
C GLN A 686 -0.90 -28.75 -19.10
N ILE A 687 -1.79 -29.03 -18.15
CA ILE A 687 -1.91 -28.28 -16.91
C ILE A 687 -1.18 -29.05 -15.84
N TYR A 688 -0.16 -28.42 -15.26
CA TYR A 688 0.49 -28.92 -14.06
C TYR A 688 -0.08 -28.21 -12.84
N ARG A 689 -0.78 -28.98 -12.01
CA ARG A 689 -1.36 -28.46 -10.74
C ARG A 689 -0.37 -28.56 -9.62
N GLU A 690 -0.04 -27.42 -9.05
CA GLU A 690 0.80 -27.36 -7.89
C GLU A 690 0.04 -27.61 -6.59
N SER A 691 0.74 -28.09 -5.55
CA SER A 691 0.18 -28.33 -4.21
C SER A 691 -0.48 -27.09 -3.56
N GLN A 692 -0.18 -25.90 -4.05
CA GLN A 692 -0.77 -24.63 -3.60
C GLN A 692 -1.94 -24.16 -4.48
N GLY A 693 -2.48 -25.03 -5.34
CA GLY A 693 -3.65 -24.70 -6.15
C GLY A 693 -3.38 -23.83 -7.37
N ARG A 694 -2.12 -23.63 -7.80
CA ARG A 694 -1.78 -22.92 -9.02
C ARG A 694 -1.71 -23.89 -10.20
N ASP A 695 -2.27 -23.48 -11.32
CA ASP A 695 -2.22 -24.23 -12.56
C ASP A 695 -1.17 -23.60 -13.49
N LEU A 696 -0.11 -24.36 -13.80
CA LEU A 696 0.90 -23.95 -14.77
C LEU A 696 0.57 -24.55 -16.13
N LEU A 697 0.67 -23.74 -17.17
CA LEU A 697 0.52 -24.19 -18.55
C LEU A 697 1.88 -24.68 -19.06
N LEU A 698 1.97 -25.95 -19.38
CA LEU A 698 3.15 -26.57 -19.99
C LEU A 698 2.89 -26.86 -21.46
N TYR A 699 3.91 -26.71 -22.27
CA TYR A 699 3.95 -27.15 -23.66
C TYR A 699 5.08 -28.17 -23.86
N ASN A 700 4.74 -29.38 -24.24
CA ASN A 700 5.69 -30.49 -24.31
C ASN A 700 6.52 -30.69 -23.04
N GLY A 701 5.90 -30.54 -21.87
CA GLY A 701 6.56 -30.71 -20.55
C GLY A 701 7.38 -29.52 -20.07
N ARG A 702 7.50 -28.42 -20.84
CA ARG A 702 8.19 -27.18 -20.48
C ARG A 702 7.19 -26.02 -20.35
N LEU A 703 7.54 -24.99 -19.60
CA LEU A 703 6.67 -23.85 -19.38
C LEU A 703 6.27 -23.14 -20.69
N ALA A 704 5.04 -22.67 -20.79
CA ALA A 704 4.61 -21.79 -21.85
C ALA A 704 4.88 -20.32 -21.47
N LEU A 705 5.59 -19.58 -22.32
CA LEU A 705 5.83 -18.15 -22.14
C LEU A 705 4.63 -17.38 -22.69
N CYS A 706 3.79 -16.83 -21.81
CA CYS A 706 2.59 -16.10 -22.24
C CYS A 706 2.88 -14.61 -22.44
N VAL A 707 2.35 -14.06 -23.53
CA VAL A 707 2.50 -12.67 -23.94
C VAL A 707 1.15 -12.12 -24.40
N ILE A 708 0.70 -11.01 -23.81
CA ILE A 708 -0.58 -10.39 -24.13
C ILE A 708 -0.35 -9.02 -24.73
N ASN A 709 -0.89 -8.82 -25.94
CA ASN A 709 -0.74 -7.54 -26.64
C ASN A 709 0.70 -7.02 -26.59
N TYR A 710 1.67 -7.90 -26.87
CA TYR A 710 3.13 -7.64 -26.87
C TYR A 710 3.74 -7.39 -25.48
N LYS A 711 3.03 -7.72 -24.40
CA LYS A 711 3.53 -7.61 -23.05
C LYS A 711 3.61 -8.99 -22.40
N ARG A 712 4.77 -9.37 -21.88
CA ARG A 712 4.94 -10.63 -21.17
C ARG A 712 4.04 -10.69 -19.95
N VAL A 713 3.43 -11.84 -19.73
CA VAL A 713 2.69 -12.19 -18.52
C VAL A 713 3.42 -13.32 -17.83
N TYR A 714 3.77 -13.11 -16.57
CA TYR A 714 4.36 -14.18 -15.77
C TYR A 714 3.29 -15.22 -15.45
N TYR A 715 3.63 -16.50 -15.50
CA TYR A 715 2.64 -17.56 -15.31
C TYR A 715 2.05 -17.59 -13.90
N ASN A 716 2.73 -17.01 -12.88
CA ASN A 716 2.13 -16.73 -11.57
C ASN A 716 1.00 -15.70 -11.65
N GLU A 717 0.95 -14.92 -12.71
CA GLU A 717 -0.07 -13.91 -13.00
C GLU A 717 -1.16 -14.43 -13.91
N MET A 718 -0.96 -15.60 -14.52
CA MET A 718 -1.98 -16.22 -15.41
C MET A 718 -3.29 -16.45 -14.66
N ASP A 719 -3.22 -16.84 -13.40
CA ASP A 719 -4.40 -16.93 -12.54
C ASP A 719 -5.05 -15.59 -12.29
N LEU A 720 -4.23 -14.55 -12.04
CA LEU A 720 -4.68 -13.16 -11.90
C LEU A 720 -5.19 -12.58 -13.21
N PHE A 721 -4.61 -13.01 -14.31
CA PHE A 721 -4.98 -12.64 -15.65
C PHE A 721 -6.40 -13.12 -16.00
N GLN A 722 -6.75 -14.36 -15.67
CA GLN A 722 -8.10 -14.91 -15.86
C GLN A 722 -9.16 -14.15 -15.06
N TYR A 723 -8.78 -13.58 -13.92
CA TYR A 723 -9.69 -12.86 -13.02
C TYR A 723 -9.76 -11.36 -13.22
N GLN A 724 -8.68 -10.74 -13.66
CA GLN A 724 -8.58 -9.30 -13.58
C GLN A 724 -8.73 -8.56 -14.89
N LEU A 725 -8.37 -9.15 -16.02
CA LEU A 725 -8.18 -8.39 -17.23
C LEU A 725 -8.89 -8.92 -18.47
N LEU A 726 -9.12 -10.25 -18.59
CA LEU A 726 -9.65 -10.79 -19.84
C LEU A 726 -10.61 -11.96 -19.57
N THR A 727 -11.78 -11.84 -20.10
CA THR A 727 -12.63 -13.01 -20.36
C THR A 727 -12.14 -13.69 -21.64
N LEU A 728 -12.33 -14.99 -21.79
CA LEU A 728 -12.00 -15.69 -23.04
C LEU A 728 -12.64 -15.02 -24.25
N GLU A 729 -13.82 -14.42 -24.09
CA GLU A 729 -14.54 -13.64 -25.09
C GLU A 729 -13.75 -12.39 -25.54
N SER A 730 -12.87 -11.86 -24.70
CA SER A 730 -12.02 -10.71 -25.08
C SER A 730 -10.79 -11.10 -25.88
N ILE A 731 -10.44 -12.37 -25.91
CA ILE A 731 -9.33 -12.88 -26.72
C ILE A 731 -9.76 -12.99 -28.18
N LYS A 732 -9.02 -12.36 -29.07
CA LYS A 732 -9.27 -12.39 -30.50
C LYS A 732 -8.56 -13.54 -31.17
N SER A 733 -7.26 -13.67 -30.88
CA SER A 733 -6.41 -14.67 -31.51
C SER A 733 -5.26 -15.09 -30.63
N ILE A 734 -4.77 -16.30 -30.83
CA ILE A 734 -3.60 -16.85 -30.17
C ILE A 734 -2.64 -17.37 -31.21
N TYR A 735 -1.35 -16.98 -31.06
CA TYR A 735 -0.25 -17.51 -31.85
C TYR A 735 0.68 -18.29 -30.94
N ILE A 736 1.05 -19.50 -31.36
CA ILE A 736 2.00 -20.35 -30.64
C ILE A 736 3.26 -20.47 -31.48
N THR A 737 4.41 -20.18 -30.90
CA THR A 737 5.70 -20.29 -31.59
C THR A 737 6.77 -20.91 -30.70
N GLU A 738 7.55 -21.80 -31.28
CA GLU A 738 8.75 -22.39 -30.65
C GLU A 738 10.04 -21.62 -31.03
N ASP A 739 9.91 -20.52 -31.74
CA ASP A 739 11.07 -19.71 -32.18
C ASP A 739 11.79 -19.08 -30.96
N THR A 740 12.99 -19.52 -30.70
CA THR A 740 13.84 -19.05 -29.60
C THR A 740 14.08 -17.54 -29.64
N ARG A 741 14.16 -16.93 -30.82
CA ARG A 741 14.37 -15.47 -30.96
C ARG A 741 13.13 -14.71 -30.49
N THR A 742 11.95 -15.19 -30.85
CA THR A 742 10.69 -14.61 -30.36
C THR A 742 10.55 -14.78 -28.85
N MET A 743 10.93 -15.94 -28.31
CA MET A 743 10.90 -16.17 -26.86
C MET A 743 11.89 -15.24 -26.13
N LEU A 744 13.10 -15.02 -26.69
CA LEU A 744 14.09 -14.08 -26.14
C LEU A 744 13.61 -12.63 -26.12
N GLU A 745 12.80 -12.23 -27.08
CA GLU A 745 12.26 -10.86 -27.14
C GLU A 745 11.39 -10.53 -25.93
N TYR A 746 10.68 -11.54 -25.41
CA TYR A 746 9.75 -11.38 -24.28
C TYR A 746 10.24 -11.99 -22.97
N ALA A 747 11.29 -12.80 -23.01
CA ALA A 747 11.90 -13.36 -21.83
C ALA A 747 12.68 -12.30 -21.04
N ASP A 748 13.06 -12.67 -19.81
CA ASP A 748 13.96 -11.85 -19.02
C ASP A 748 15.33 -11.73 -19.73
N PRO A 749 15.89 -10.54 -19.88
CA PRO A 749 17.19 -10.33 -20.53
C PRO A 749 18.38 -11.11 -19.95
N LYS A 750 18.23 -11.67 -18.74
CA LYS A 750 19.26 -12.55 -18.17
C LYS A 750 19.33 -13.92 -18.85
N PHE A 751 18.25 -14.35 -19.49
CA PHE A 751 18.22 -15.64 -20.16
C PHE A 751 19.03 -15.60 -21.45
N THR A 752 19.93 -16.55 -21.58
CA THR A 752 20.57 -16.86 -22.87
C THR A 752 19.63 -17.68 -23.75
N ALA A 753 19.98 -17.87 -25.02
CA ALA A 753 19.20 -18.74 -25.89
C ALA A 753 19.14 -20.18 -25.39
N PHE A 754 20.17 -20.62 -24.66
CA PHE A 754 20.20 -21.94 -24.03
C PHE A 754 19.20 -22.02 -22.87
N ASP A 755 19.23 -21.04 -21.97
CA ASP A 755 18.33 -20.99 -20.82
C ASP A 755 16.86 -20.93 -21.26
N ILE A 756 16.56 -20.19 -22.35
CA ILE A 756 15.22 -20.12 -22.92
C ILE A 756 14.73 -21.47 -23.39
N ASN A 757 15.57 -22.21 -24.13
CA ASN A 757 15.18 -23.51 -24.66
C ASN A 757 15.03 -24.57 -23.56
N GLU A 758 15.71 -24.44 -22.43
CA GLU A 758 15.51 -25.31 -21.28
C GLU A 758 14.25 -24.97 -20.50
N ALA A 759 14.01 -23.67 -20.27
CA ALA A 759 12.92 -23.20 -19.41
C ALA A 759 11.55 -23.24 -20.10
N PHE A 760 11.49 -22.89 -21.40
CA PHE A 760 10.22 -22.72 -22.12
C PHE A 760 10.08 -23.66 -23.30
N GLY A 761 8.86 -24.21 -23.45
CA GLY A 761 8.49 -25.03 -24.61
C GLY A 761 8.04 -24.21 -25.82
N CYS A 762 7.34 -23.12 -25.57
CA CYS A 762 6.85 -22.20 -26.60
C CYS A 762 6.55 -20.82 -26.03
N ALA A 763 6.37 -19.82 -26.91
CA ALA A 763 5.68 -18.58 -26.58
C ALA A 763 4.22 -18.65 -27.06
N VAL A 764 3.30 -18.22 -26.19
CA VAL A 764 1.87 -18.07 -26.49
C VAL A 764 1.58 -16.57 -26.58
N LEU A 765 1.38 -16.09 -27.81
CA LEU A 765 1.12 -14.67 -28.08
C LEU A 765 -0.39 -14.46 -28.21
N ILE A 766 -0.96 -13.70 -27.29
CA ILE A 766 -2.39 -13.47 -27.15
C ILE A 766 -2.73 -12.07 -27.63
N GLU A 767 -3.64 -11.95 -28.58
CA GLU A 767 -4.19 -10.69 -29.06
C GLU A 767 -5.64 -10.55 -28.57
N THR A 768 -5.99 -9.38 -28.01
CA THR A 768 -7.34 -9.12 -27.49
C THR A 768 -8.11 -8.16 -28.38
N TYR A 769 -9.43 -8.21 -28.29
CA TYR A 769 -10.29 -7.18 -28.84
C TYR A 769 -10.16 -5.89 -28.03
N PRO A 770 -10.27 -4.69 -28.65
CA PRO A 770 -10.53 -3.47 -27.92
C PRO A 770 -11.81 -3.60 -27.08
N GLU A 771 -11.88 -2.95 -25.92
CA GLU A 771 -13.00 -3.09 -24.96
C GLU A 771 -14.38 -2.88 -25.56
N ASN A 772 -14.51 -2.00 -26.56
CA ASN A 772 -15.74 -1.67 -27.26
C ASN A 772 -16.06 -2.58 -28.46
N GLN A 773 -15.22 -3.55 -28.78
CA GLN A 773 -15.33 -4.41 -29.97
C GLN A 773 -15.41 -5.90 -29.62
N ILE A 774 -15.66 -6.27 -28.37
CA ILE A 774 -15.81 -7.67 -27.98
C ILE A 774 -17.05 -8.24 -28.68
N PRO A 775 -16.96 -9.32 -29.48
CA PRO A 775 -18.09 -9.89 -30.19
C PRO A 775 -19.19 -10.37 -29.25
N ALA A 776 -20.43 -10.12 -29.60
CA ALA A 776 -21.60 -10.44 -28.78
C ALA A 776 -22.01 -11.94 -28.82
N LYS A 777 -21.10 -12.85 -29.11
CA LYS A 777 -21.39 -14.31 -29.21
C LYS A 777 -21.34 -15.05 -27.87
N ALA A 778 -21.58 -14.39 -26.76
CA ALA A 778 -21.64 -15.07 -25.47
C ALA A 778 -22.84 -16.00 -25.34
N ALA A 779 -22.66 -17.11 -24.67
CA ALA A 779 -23.64 -18.16 -24.45
C ALA A 779 -25.02 -17.62 -24.03
N LYS A 780 -26.06 -18.06 -24.71
CA LYS A 780 -27.49 -17.70 -24.60
C LYS A 780 -27.98 -17.77 -23.14
N GLY A 781 -27.81 -16.67 -22.38
CA GLY A 781 -28.32 -16.58 -21.01
C GLY A 781 -27.59 -17.43 -19.98
N VAL A 782 -26.43 -17.98 -20.29
CA VAL A 782 -25.59 -18.75 -19.35
C VAL A 782 -24.16 -18.20 -19.35
N ARG A 783 -23.61 -17.94 -18.18
CA ARG A 783 -22.19 -17.61 -17.96
C ARG A 783 -21.55 -18.68 -17.12
N LYS A 784 -20.45 -19.24 -17.60
CA LYS A 784 -19.61 -20.16 -16.85
C LYS A 784 -18.28 -19.50 -16.57
N THR A 785 -17.84 -19.51 -15.32
CA THR A 785 -16.57 -18.90 -14.91
C THR A 785 -16.03 -19.61 -13.68
N ARG A 786 -14.80 -19.33 -13.32
CA ARG A 786 -14.24 -19.70 -12.01
C ARG A 786 -14.42 -18.59 -11.00
N LEU A 787 -14.70 -18.97 -9.78
CA LEU A 787 -14.72 -18.09 -8.63
C LEU A 787 -13.57 -18.49 -7.70
N GLU A 788 -12.66 -17.55 -7.46
CA GLU A 788 -11.71 -17.66 -6.37
C GLU A 788 -12.40 -17.27 -5.07
N GLY A 789 -12.51 -18.22 -4.17
CA GLY A 789 -12.93 -18.04 -2.80
C GLY A 789 -11.82 -17.45 -1.94
N TYR A 790 -11.99 -17.54 -0.63
CA TYR A 790 -10.92 -17.20 0.30
C TYR A 790 -9.70 -18.09 0.05
N SER A 791 -8.52 -17.48 0.13
CA SER A 791 -7.26 -18.17 -0.04
C SER A 791 -7.02 -19.17 1.09
N GLN A 792 -6.58 -20.35 0.77
CA GLN A 792 -6.12 -21.30 1.77
C GLN A 792 -4.75 -20.86 2.29
N VAL A 793 -4.65 -20.68 3.58
CA VAL A 793 -3.43 -20.30 4.27
C VAL A 793 -2.74 -21.56 4.78
N LYS A 794 -1.41 -21.59 4.66
CA LYS A 794 -0.62 -22.69 5.23
C LYS A 794 -0.39 -22.48 6.72
N ASP A 795 -0.22 -23.54 7.45
CA ASP A 795 0.32 -23.49 8.80
C ASP A 795 1.84 -23.34 8.75
N PHE A 796 2.39 -22.56 9.69
CA PHE A 796 3.84 -22.43 9.83
C PHE A 796 4.42 -23.75 10.35
N TYR A 797 5.32 -24.34 9.57
CA TYR A 797 5.96 -25.59 9.96
C TYR A 797 6.99 -25.38 11.05
N GLN A 798 6.89 -26.14 12.14
CA GLN A 798 7.85 -26.19 13.22
C GLN A 798 8.47 -27.58 13.30
N PRO A 799 9.78 -27.73 13.10
CA PRO A 799 10.43 -29.02 13.32
C PRO A 799 10.47 -29.38 14.80
N ASP A 800 10.24 -30.63 15.11
CA ASP A 800 10.40 -31.19 16.47
C ASP A 800 11.68 -32.03 16.54
N TYR A 801 12.75 -31.44 17.04
CA TYR A 801 14.04 -32.12 17.20
C TYR A 801 14.12 -33.05 18.44
N GLY A 802 13.03 -33.22 19.14
CA GLY A 802 12.85 -34.35 20.06
C GLY A 802 12.60 -35.67 19.34
N ILE A 803 12.10 -35.60 18.09
CA ILE A 803 11.71 -36.76 17.26
C ILE A 803 12.55 -36.82 15.98
N LEU A 804 12.76 -35.68 15.32
CA LEU A 804 13.46 -35.57 14.06
C LEU A 804 14.98 -35.70 14.22
N PRO A 805 15.72 -36.22 13.22
CA PRO A 805 17.18 -36.21 13.21
C PRO A 805 17.66 -34.72 13.22
N LYS A 806 18.79 -34.49 13.93
CA LYS A 806 19.44 -33.20 14.02
C LYS A 806 20.30 -32.95 12.79
N GLU A 807 19.63 -32.63 11.66
CA GLU A 807 20.31 -32.26 10.42
C GLU A 807 20.51 -30.72 10.37
N GLU A 808 21.35 -30.26 9.44
CA GLU A 808 21.57 -28.82 9.27
C GLU A 808 20.30 -28.07 8.96
N ASP A 809 19.93 -27.16 9.85
CA ASP A 809 18.75 -26.30 9.76
C ASP A 809 19.18 -24.83 9.80
N TYR A 810 18.97 -24.13 8.71
CA TYR A 810 19.34 -22.72 8.55
C TYR A 810 18.15 -21.80 8.40
N ARG A 811 16.93 -22.22 8.79
CA ARG A 811 15.76 -21.33 8.75
C ARG A 811 15.99 -20.08 9.60
N ARG A 812 15.59 -18.93 9.08
CA ARG A 812 15.78 -17.64 9.77
C ARG A 812 14.63 -17.33 10.72
N THR A 813 13.39 -17.67 10.36
CA THR A 813 12.22 -17.61 11.25
C THR A 813 12.11 -18.91 12.02
N LEU A 814 12.39 -18.85 13.33
CA LEU A 814 12.37 -20.01 14.23
C LEU A 814 10.92 -20.35 14.64
N TYR A 815 10.11 -19.32 14.84
CA TYR A 815 8.71 -19.44 15.23
C TYR A 815 7.89 -18.31 14.64
N TRP A 816 6.74 -18.65 14.11
CA TRP A 816 5.72 -17.71 13.69
C TRP A 816 4.35 -18.21 14.12
N ASN A 817 3.60 -17.35 14.82
CA ASN A 817 2.18 -17.59 15.09
C ASN A 817 1.44 -16.25 15.07
N PRO A 818 0.47 -16.09 14.17
CA PRO A 818 -0.29 -14.84 14.04
C PRO A 818 -1.32 -14.64 15.16
N GLU A 819 -1.67 -15.69 15.95
CA GLU A 819 -2.81 -15.66 16.87
C GLU A 819 -2.53 -16.39 18.20
N VAL A 820 -1.45 -16.03 18.89
CA VAL A 820 -1.19 -16.51 20.26
C VAL A 820 -2.10 -15.78 21.24
N GLN A 821 -2.91 -16.51 22.02
CA GLN A 821 -3.83 -15.92 23.00
C GLN A 821 -3.18 -15.86 24.38
N THR A 822 -3.28 -14.72 25.06
CA THR A 822 -2.99 -14.63 26.49
C THR A 822 -4.19 -15.10 27.32
N ASP A 823 -3.90 -15.64 28.49
CA ASP A 823 -4.92 -16.03 29.47
C ASP A 823 -5.50 -14.80 30.22
N GLU A 824 -6.39 -15.04 31.18
CA GLU A 824 -7.00 -14.01 32.04
C GLU A 824 -5.96 -13.22 32.88
N ASN A 825 -4.76 -13.79 33.07
CA ASN A 825 -3.66 -13.17 33.78
C ASN A 825 -2.69 -12.46 32.80
N GLY A 826 -3.09 -12.26 31.52
CA GLY A 826 -2.28 -11.63 30.52
C GLY A 826 -1.07 -12.46 30.07
N ARG A 827 -1.03 -13.76 30.30
CA ARG A 827 0.13 -14.63 30.06
C ARG A 827 -0.09 -15.57 28.89
N ALA A 828 0.99 -15.81 28.16
CA ALA A 828 1.08 -16.85 27.15
C ALA A 828 2.48 -17.48 27.16
N THR A 829 2.57 -18.74 26.80
CA THR A 829 3.85 -19.45 26.66
C THR A 829 3.92 -20.07 25.26
N VAL A 830 5.00 -19.82 24.56
CA VAL A 830 5.29 -20.48 23.28
C VAL A 830 6.54 -21.35 23.39
N ARG A 831 6.56 -22.45 22.64
CA ARG A 831 7.70 -23.39 22.60
C ARG A 831 8.02 -23.77 21.16
N PHE A 832 9.28 -23.83 20.87
CA PHE A 832 9.79 -24.20 19.53
C PHE A 832 11.25 -24.67 19.65
N TYR A 833 11.81 -25.16 18.56
CA TYR A 833 13.20 -25.59 18.54
C TYR A 833 14.08 -24.59 17.79
N ASN A 834 15.31 -24.46 18.28
CA ASN A 834 16.36 -23.65 17.65
C ASN A 834 16.81 -24.25 16.32
N ASN A 835 17.44 -23.42 15.49
CA ASN A 835 18.15 -23.85 14.29
C ASN A 835 19.63 -24.27 14.59
N SER A 836 20.43 -24.49 13.55
CA SER A 836 21.84 -24.95 13.70
C SER A 836 22.79 -23.85 14.18
N ARG A 837 22.39 -22.57 14.17
CA ARG A 837 23.34 -21.46 14.38
C ARG A 837 22.89 -20.40 15.40
N CYS A 838 21.61 -20.19 15.58
CA CYS A 838 21.10 -19.11 16.43
C CYS A 838 21.48 -19.33 17.90
N ARG A 839 22.11 -18.35 18.49
CA ARG A 839 22.48 -18.38 19.93
C ARG A 839 21.54 -17.53 20.78
N LYS A 840 21.06 -16.43 20.23
CA LYS A 840 20.14 -15.53 20.89
C LYS A 840 19.03 -15.16 19.91
N PRO A 841 17.82 -15.69 20.11
CA PRO A 841 16.69 -15.37 19.23
C PRO A 841 16.22 -13.94 19.45
N ARG A 842 15.79 -13.27 18.37
CA ARG A 842 15.06 -12.02 18.42
C ARG A 842 13.57 -12.30 18.49
N ILE A 843 12.92 -11.72 19.48
CA ILE A 843 11.48 -11.88 19.74
C ILE A 843 10.77 -10.59 19.33
N VAL A 844 9.83 -10.68 18.42
CA VAL A 844 8.96 -9.56 18.01
C VAL A 844 7.52 -9.95 18.28
N VAL A 845 6.83 -9.14 19.05
CA VAL A 845 5.44 -9.36 19.41
C VAL A 845 4.64 -8.10 19.16
N GLU A 846 3.51 -8.24 18.49
CA GLU A 846 2.58 -7.14 18.27
C GLU A 846 1.16 -7.54 18.66
N THR A 847 0.41 -6.61 19.21
CA THR A 847 -1.00 -6.81 19.54
C THR A 847 -1.80 -5.54 19.34
N LEU A 848 -3.04 -5.75 19.00
CA LEU A 848 -4.10 -4.76 19.03
C LEU A 848 -5.26 -5.34 19.84
N THR A 849 -5.62 -4.66 20.91
CA THR A 849 -6.74 -5.04 21.76
C THR A 849 -8.08 -4.62 21.15
N GLU A 850 -9.20 -5.11 21.69
CA GLU A 850 -10.54 -4.77 21.17
C GLU A 850 -10.91 -3.28 21.38
N ASP A 851 -10.35 -2.64 22.39
CA ASP A 851 -10.53 -1.21 22.65
C ASP A 851 -9.62 -0.30 21.80
N GLY A 852 -8.66 -0.89 21.07
CA GLY A 852 -7.76 -0.18 20.17
C GLY A 852 -6.39 0.18 20.79
N SER A 853 -6.08 -0.35 21.99
CA SER A 853 -4.75 -0.19 22.59
C SER A 853 -3.72 -1.02 21.84
N ILE A 854 -2.52 -0.46 21.69
CA ILE A 854 -1.46 -1.02 20.84
C ILE A 854 -0.32 -1.54 21.73
N GLY A 855 0.11 -2.77 21.50
CA GLY A 855 1.31 -3.33 22.12
C GLY A 855 2.34 -3.73 21.06
N THR A 856 3.60 -3.36 21.30
CA THR A 856 4.73 -3.76 20.46
C THR A 856 5.94 -4.09 21.33
N LEU A 857 6.62 -5.19 21.04
CA LEU A 857 7.87 -5.60 21.67
C LEU A 857 8.84 -6.03 20.60
N THR A 858 10.10 -5.56 20.72
CA THR A 858 11.25 -6.08 19.98
C THR A 858 12.39 -6.29 21.00
N GLN A 859 12.77 -7.54 21.27
CA GLN A 859 13.78 -7.91 22.27
C GLN A 859 14.85 -8.79 21.64
#